data_71cf79961bcdf68411ea8ec35d3e4298
#
_entry.id   71cf79961bcdf68411ea8ec35d3e4298
#
_cell.length_a   1.000
_cell.length_b   1.000
_cell.length_c   1.000
_cell.angle_alpha   90.00
_cell.angle_beta   90.00
_cell.angle_gamma   90.00
#
_symmetry.space_group_name_H-M   'P 1'
#
loop_
_entity.id
_entity.type
_entity.pdbx_description
1 polymer ?
#
loop_
_entity_poly.entity_id
_entity_poly.type
_entity_poly.pdbx_seq_one_letter_code
_entity_poly.pdbx_strand_id
1 'polypeptide(L)'
;MTLVRPAVRQIAPLNVSGAPSPPWPCGWLGRGVAVCMLLLGTISTLGQATQTGNEKLRLGSIHGTLSTTQENTSAGLAGITIKLTTEPPDGNPLTADTDDAGLYEFKNLKPGSYTISINQPGFKPFTKSLGLNLGQAAVVDIKVELQTVSEKVEVSEETQSIATEDATTPSVTLTQRQLISLPTAQEKIREVLPVTPGVVKTQDGKLNFKGADENQSLLLVNSARTTDPVTGSFAVPVPTDAVQSFAVYKTPYNAGLGSFSGGLTEVETKPPDDGWSYRLKSFIPSVLGKNGSMVGLQEATPGFDFSAPLLKHKLLFSEIFQYDMKKRTVRGLPWPFDISKEQGFSTFSTLEAILSKTHLLTLTVNAYPLRVQHADINALVPQPASNDLDQKGVTVGLTDRYQSSSGAILSTVVQYTRFDGNAHGQGTADMLVTPEGWGGNFFNQWSRRGKEFQVIPAYQFAEKHWLGRHELHVGVDFDHRSYAGVSSSNPVQILHQDGTLAEQITFLPGTVQNASDSAVAEFIQDHWVLDSHWAVDLGARLSSETKGWSAALAPRAGVAYSPGDEGKTVIRAGAGMFYSLLPLLAGDFAANPTQVITPFSAAGLPGVLPVTYTNAYVGGLNPLTPGGLPSQPDTTPRNLTWNVEVEHELRKSWFLRVGYIDSHTTYLFTVNPFTAAAGAQSFLALMNTGSSHYRELESTLHLTFHGTDEINVSYIRSRTRGDLNNLSAVLIPFEQPVIRPNVYGILPYDVPNRVVTWGIFSLPKGLKFSPIADLHTGYPYSSIDTLQNYVGTPNGERFASFFTLDVKVYRQFRIPFFGSEHGKGKGHHVRLGFYSLNVTNHGNFNAVYNNVTAPNFGQFVGFLDRREGAVIDFVD
;
A
#
# COMPACT_ATOMS: atom_id res chain seq x y z
N MET A 1 -12.78 63.91 -5.34
CA MET A 1 -11.39 64.10 -5.78
C MET A 1 -10.77 62.74 -5.92
N THR A 2 -10.40 62.44 -7.08
CA THR A 2 -9.95 61.28 -7.84
C THR A 2 -9.26 60.17 -7.04
N LEU A 3 -9.91 59.00 -6.90
CA LEU A 3 -9.30 57.75 -6.47
C LEU A 3 -8.58 57.12 -7.66
N VAL A 4 -7.28 57.02 -7.59
CA VAL A 4 -6.45 56.22 -8.49
C VAL A 4 -6.45 54.79 -7.98
N ARG A 5 -7.02 53.86 -8.72
CA ARG A 5 -6.89 52.41 -8.54
C ARG A 5 -5.55 51.98 -9.16
N PRO A 6 -4.74 51.14 -8.46
CA PRO A 6 -3.64 50.48 -9.11
C PRO A 6 -4.15 49.31 -9.96
N ALA A 7 -3.67 49.22 -11.19
CA ALA A 7 -3.99 48.17 -12.16
C ALA A 7 -3.37 46.84 -11.71
N VAL A 8 -4.20 45.85 -11.48
CA VAL A 8 -3.80 44.47 -11.38
C VAL A 8 -3.34 43.96 -12.75
N ARG A 9 -2.06 43.75 -12.94
CA ARG A 9 -1.55 43.04 -14.11
C ARG A 9 -1.95 41.54 -13.94
N GLN A 10 -2.89 41.12 -14.75
CA GLN A 10 -3.12 39.70 -15.01
C GLN A 10 -1.88 39.14 -15.66
N ILE A 11 -1.22 38.19 -14.98
CA ILE A 11 -0.21 37.33 -15.60
C ILE A 11 -0.96 36.34 -16.45
N ALA A 12 -0.86 36.45 -17.76
CA ALA A 12 -1.36 35.49 -18.71
C ALA A 12 -0.68 34.12 -18.50
N PRO A 13 -1.39 32.99 -18.69
CA PRO A 13 -0.78 31.68 -18.62
C PRO A 13 0.29 31.57 -19.70
N LEU A 14 1.53 31.28 -19.32
CA LEU A 14 2.63 30.96 -20.22
C LEU A 14 2.25 29.74 -21.06
N ASN A 15 1.88 30.01 -22.30
CA ASN A 15 1.76 28.99 -23.34
C ASN A 15 3.19 28.56 -23.68
N VAL A 16 3.61 27.42 -23.12
CA VAL A 16 4.84 26.74 -23.53
C VAL A 16 4.56 25.98 -24.82
N SER A 17 4.54 26.75 -25.93
CA SER A 17 4.60 26.21 -27.27
C SER A 17 6.05 26.24 -27.73
N GLY A 18 6.63 25.06 -28.01
CA GLY A 18 7.76 24.92 -28.90
C GLY A 18 9.14 24.90 -28.27
N ALA A 19 9.46 23.84 -27.51
CA ALA A 19 10.81 23.30 -27.58
C ALA A 19 10.77 22.11 -28.55
N PRO A 20 11.67 22.02 -29.53
CA PRO A 20 11.76 20.85 -30.39
C PRO A 20 12.21 19.68 -29.53
N SER A 21 11.40 18.62 -29.48
CA SER A 21 11.78 17.33 -28.93
C SER A 21 13.07 16.88 -29.64
N PRO A 22 14.10 16.44 -28.93
CA PRO A 22 15.25 15.84 -29.58
C PRO A 22 14.78 14.62 -30.36
N PRO A 23 15.34 14.36 -31.56
CA PRO A 23 14.95 13.20 -32.35
C PRO A 23 15.27 11.95 -31.54
N TRP A 24 14.25 11.12 -31.35
CA TRP A 24 14.38 9.80 -30.78
C TRP A 24 15.39 9.00 -31.61
N PRO A 25 16.38 8.37 -31.02
CA PRO A 25 17.20 7.43 -31.77
C PRO A 25 16.29 6.21 -32.07
N CYS A 26 15.69 6.22 -33.25
CA CYS A 26 14.85 5.13 -33.80
C CYS A 26 15.52 3.75 -33.89
N GLY A 27 16.73 3.60 -33.36
CA GLY A 27 17.49 2.35 -33.47
C GLY A 27 17.21 1.30 -32.41
N TRP A 28 16.66 1.66 -31.26
CA TRP A 28 16.52 0.72 -30.14
C TRP A 28 15.09 0.20 -29.97
N LEU A 29 14.07 0.97 -30.23
CA LEU A 29 12.68 0.51 -30.20
C LEU A 29 12.39 -0.52 -31.30
N GLY A 30 13.01 -0.38 -32.47
CA GLY A 30 12.86 -1.36 -33.54
C GLY A 30 13.48 -2.73 -33.25
N ARG A 31 14.51 -2.78 -32.41
CA ARG A 31 15.13 -4.06 -32.01
C ARG A 31 14.42 -4.73 -30.81
N GLY A 32 13.90 -3.97 -29.86
CA GLY A 32 13.15 -4.51 -28.73
C GLY A 32 11.79 -5.08 -29.13
N VAL A 33 11.04 -4.36 -29.96
CA VAL A 33 9.75 -4.81 -30.49
C VAL A 33 9.91 -5.99 -31.45
N ALA A 34 10.97 -6.02 -32.25
CA ALA A 34 11.28 -7.17 -33.13
C ALA A 34 11.65 -8.43 -32.35
N VAL A 35 12.32 -8.31 -31.21
CA VAL A 35 12.63 -9.45 -30.33
C VAL A 35 11.37 -9.94 -29.62
N CYS A 36 10.49 -9.06 -29.16
CA CYS A 36 9.20 -9.46 -28.58
C CYS A 36 8.27 -10.09 -29.64
N MET A 37 8.23 -9.57 -30.87
CA MET A 37 7.44 -10.18 -31.95
C MET A 37 8.05 -11.49 -32.47
N LEU A 38 9.38 -11.65 -32.46
CA LEU A 38 10.03 -12.90 -32.79
C LEU A 38 9.82 -13.97 -31.73
N LEU A 39 9.77 -13.62 -30.46
CA LEU A 39 9.43 -14.55 -29.37
C LEU A 39 7.95 -14.98 -29.41
N LEU A 40 7.05 -14.10 -29.82
CA LEU A 40 5.64 -14.43 -30.01
C LEU A 40 5.38 -15.25 -31.29
N GLY A 41 6.19 -15.06 -32.32
CA GLY A 41 6.03 -15.79 -33.61
C GLY A 41 6.60 -17.21 -33.62
N THR A 42 7.54 -17.54 -32.75
CA THR A 42 8.17 -18.87 -32.69
C THR A 42 7.46 -19.87 -31.78
N ILE A 43 6.51 -19.41 -30.92
CA ILE A 43 5.77 -20.26 -29.98
C ILE A 43 4.56 -20.95 -30.67
N SER A 44 4.15 -20.48 -31.86
CA SER A 44 2.98 -21.01 -32.56
C SER A 44 3.17 -22.36 -33.27
N THR A 45 4.36 -22.95 -33.24
CA THR A 45 4.67 -24.17 -34.03
C THR A 45 5.13 -25.40 -33.24
N LEU A 46 5.04 -25.38 -31.88
CA LEU A 46 5.31 -26.59 -31.10
C LEU A 46 4.03 -27.04 -30.37
N GLY A 47 3.22 -27.79 -31.13
CA GLY A 47 1.98 -28.36 -30.62
C GLY A 47 2.17 -29.75 -30.04
N GLN A 48 1.35 -30.05 -29.06
CA GLN A 48 0.92 -31.35 -28.52
C GLN A 48 1.90 -32.15 -27.66
N ALA A 49 1.73 -32.07 -26.35
CA ALA A 49 1.77 -33.21 -25.43
C ALA A 49 1.16 -32.84 -24.06
N THR A 50 0.39 -33.71 -23.56
CA THR A 50 -0.45 -33.89 -22.40
C THR A 50 -0.03 -33.28 -21.03
N GLN A 51 -1.07 -32.85 -20.33
CA GLN A 51 -1.27 -32.23 -19.02
C GLN A 51 -0.45 -32.74 -17.84
N THR A 52 -0.08 -31.82 -16.93
CA THR A 52 -0.51 -31.65 -15.54
C THR A 52 0.27 -30.57 -14.80
N GLY A 53 -0.40 -29.67 -14.11
CA GLY A 53 -0.13 -29.11 -12.79
C GLY A 53 0.59 -27.79 -12.57
N ASN A 54 -0.15 -26.80 -12.07
CA ASN A 54 0.03 -25.75 -11.07
C ASN A 54 1.05 -24.63 -11.27
N GLU A 55 0.75 -23.31 -11.06
CA GLU A 55 -0.09 -22.55 -10.37
C GLU A 55 -0.09 -21.05 -10.13
N LYS A 56 -0.31 -20.39 -9.26
CA LYS A 56 -0.64 -19.05 -8.73
C LYS A 56 -0.62 -17.85 -9.69
N LEU A 57 -1.41 -17.88 -10.74
CA LEU A 57 -1.80 -16.71 -11.52
C LEU A 57 -3.32 -16.74 -11.67
N ARG A 58 -4.06 -15.84 -11.03
CA ARG A 58 -5.52 -15.75 -10.94
C ARG A 58 -6.23 -17.06 -11.18
N LEU A 59 -6.20 -17.86 -10.19
CA LEU A 59 -7.04 -19.03 -10.10
C LEU A 59 -8.48 -18.54 -10.00
N GLY A 60 -9.40 -19.28 -10.56
CA GLY A 60 -10.82 -18.96 -10.46
C GLY A 60 -11.31 -19.11 -9.01
N SER A 61 -12.52 -18.66 -8.76
CA SER A 61 -13.22 -18.93 -7.51
C SER A 61 -14.61 -19.48 -7.79
N ILE A 62 -15.13 -20.29 -6.88
CA ILE A 62 -16.53 -20.72 -6.88
C ILE A 62 -17.11 -20.22 -5.57
N HIS A 63 -18.17 -19.45 -5.62
CA HIS A 63 -18.87 -18.95 -4.44
C HIS A 63 -20.37 -18.99 -4.65
N GLY A 64 -21.12 -18.90 -3.59
CA GLY A 64 -22.58 -18.92 -3.66
C GLY A 64 -23.23 -19.00 -2.29
N THR A 65 -24.53 -19.17 -2.27
CA THR A 65 -25.33 -19.34 -1.07
C THR A 65 -25.84 -20.79 -0.96
N LEU A 66 -25.72 -21.37 0.22
CA LEU A 66 -26.41 -22.58 0.58
C LEU A 66 -27.70 -22.24 1.37
N SER A 67 -28.83 -22.68 0.90
CA SER A 67 -30.13 -22.41 1.53
C SER A 67 -31.00 -23.65 1.59
N THR A 68 -31.94 -23.68 2.55
CA THR A 68 -33.02 -24.67 2.60
C THR A 68 -34.37 -24.00 2.41
N THR A 69 -35.35 -24.76 1.87
CA THR A 69 -36.72 -24.28 1.73
C THR A 69 -37.53 -24.87 2.85
N GLN A 70 -37.96 -24.06 3.81
CA GLN A 70 -38.94 -24.45 4.83
C GLN A 70 -40.12 -23.47 4.70
N GLU A 71 -41.29 -24.01 4.34
CA GLU A 71 -42.57 -23.28 4.22
C GLU A 71 -42.49 -21.85 3.63
N ASN A 72 -42.06 -21.73 2.33
CA ASN A 72 -41.98 -20.49 1.57
C ASN A 72 -40.92 -19.46 2.04
N THR A 73 -40.01 -19.80 2.94
CA THR A 73 -38.91 -18.93 3.34
C THR A 73 -37.58 -19.64 3.06
N SER A 74 -36.75 -19.03 2.22
CA SER A 74 -35.37 -19.50 1.97
C SER A 74 -34.46 -18.93 3.05
N ALA A 75 -34.00 -19.78 3.96
CA ALA A 75 -33.02 -19.40 4.98
C ALA A 75 -31.63 -19.91 4.60
N GLY A 76 -30.61 -19.05 4.71
CA GLY A 76 -29.22 -19.46 4.58
C GLY A 76 -28.85 -20.48 5.66
N LEU A 77 -28.11 -21.51 5.27
CA LEU A 77 -27.64 -22.56 6.19
C LEU A 77 -26.21 -22.30 6.58
N ALA A 78 -25.95 -21.97 7.83
CA ALA A 78 -24.64 -21.74 8.40
C ALA A 78 -23.95 -23.04 8.85
N GLY A 79 -22.62 -23.08 8.79
CA GLY A 79 -21.80 -24.17 9.33
C GLY A 79 -21.93 -25.50 8.57
N ILE A 80 -22.33 -25.48 7.29
CA ILE A 80 -22.41 -26.64 6.43
C ILE A 80 -21.16 -26.76 5.60
N THR A 81 -20.48 -27.91 5.70
CA THR A 81 -19.29 -28.20 4.89
C THR A 81 -19.66 -28.60 3.47
N ILE A 82 -19.18 -27.84 2.50
CA ILE A 82 -19.32 -28.10 1.07
C ILE A 82 -18.01 -28.68 0.57
N LYS A 83 -18.07 -29.80 -0.18
CA LYS A 83 -16.91 -30.44 -0.80
C LYS A 83 -16.85 -30.11 -2.29
N LEU A 84 -15.65 -29.77 -2.77
CA LEU A 84 -15.37 -29.52 -4.17
C LEU A 84 -14.33 -30.50 -4.68
N THR A 85 -14.66 -31.27 -5.72
CA THR A 85 -13.75 -32.24 -6.37
C THR A 85 -13.54 -31.86 -7.82
N THR A 86 -12.35 -32.12 -8.35
CA THR A 86 -12.04 -31.99 -9.79
C THR A 86 -12.60 -33.17 -10.57
N GLU A 87 -12.91 -32.96 -11.84
CA GLU A 87 -13.28 -34.04 -12.77
C GLU A 87 -12.28 -34.12 -13.95
N PRO A 88 -11.49 -35.21 -14.09
CA PRO A 88 -11.43 -36.39 -13.20
C PRO A 88 -10.84 -36.04 -11.80
N PRO A 89 -11.17 -36.85 -10.77
CA PRO A 89 -10.67 -36.60 -9.41
C PRO A 89 -9.14 -36.58 -9.40
N ASP A 90 -8.57 -35.46 -8.99
CA ASP A 90 -7.13 -35.21 -8.87
C ASP A 90 -6.87 -34.70 -7.44
N GLY A 91 -6.52 -35.61 -6.54
CA GLY A 91 -6.23 -35.30 -5.15
C GLY A 91 -7.42 -35.29 -4.18
N ASN A 92 -7.20 -34.72 -2.99
CA ASN A 92 -8.22 -34.62 -1.94
C ASN A 92 -9.27 -33.54 -2.29
N PRO A 93 -10.55 -33.74 -1.93
CA PRO A 93 -11.57 -32.74 -2.16
C PRO A 93 -11.29 -31.48 -1.33
N LEU A 94 -11.42 -30.31 -1.95
CA LEU A 94 -11.41 -29.04 -1.24
C LEU A 94 -12.70 -28.91 -0.44
N THR A 95 -12.65 -28.26 0.73
CA THR A 95 -13.80 -28.01 1.58
C THR A 95 -13.96 -26.54 1.90
N ALA A 96 -15.20 -26.09 1.99
CA ALA A 96 -15.55 -24.75 2.47
C ALA A 96 -16.79 -24.85 3.35
N ASP A 97 -16.78 -24.16 4.48
CA ASP A 97 -17.92 -24.07 5.37
C ASP A 97 -18.75 -22.84 5.05
N THR A 98 -20.06 -22.95 5.12
CA THR A 98 -20.98 -21.83 4.91
C THR A 98 -20.99 -20.90 6.12
N ASP A 99 -21.02 -19.58 5.88
CA ASP A 99 -21.16 -18.56 6.92
C ASP A 99 -22.61 -18.43 7.43
N ASP A 100 -22.87 -17.50 8.37
CA ASP A 100 -24.19 -17.26 8.97
C ASP A 100 -25.30 -16.88 7.99
N ALA A 101 -24.91 -16.39 6.80
CA ALA A 101 -25.82 -16.10 5.70
C ALA A 101 -25.95 -17.27 4.71
N GLY A 102 -25.27 -18.38 4.97
CA GLY A 102 -25.16 -19.52 4.07
C GLY A 102 -24.19 -19.29 2.90
N LEU A 103 -23.35 -18.28 2.94
CA LEU A 103 -22.36 -17.99 1.89
C LEU A 103 -21.17 -18.95 2.03
N TYR A 104 -20.69 -19.44 0.89
CA TYR A 104 -19.47 -20.23 0.81
C TYR A 104 -18.59 -19.75 -0.34
N GLU A 105 -17.27 -20.02 -0.26
CA GLU A 105 -16.34 -19.66 -1.29
C GLU A 105 -15.14 -20.60 -1.34
N PHE A 106 -14.83 -21.06 -2.55
CA PHE A 106 -13.59 -21.75 -2.89
C PHE A 106 -12.73 -20.81 -3.70
N LYS A 107 -11.51 -20.58 -3.26
CA LYS A 107 -10.52 -19.69 -3.93
C LYS A 107 -9.40 -20.49 -4.56
N ASN A 108 -8.64 -19.80 -5.42
CA ASN A 108 -7.44 -20.36 -6.02
C ASN A 108 -7.70 -21.66 -6.80
N LEU A 109 -8.82 -21.72 -7.51
CA LEU A 109 -9.20 -22.87 -8.31
C LEU A 109 -8.62 -22.79 -9.72
N LYS A 110 -8.04 -23.89 -10.19
CA LYS A 110 -7.58 -24.03 -11.57
C LYS A 110 -8.76 -24.04 -12.54
N PRO A 111 -8.58 -23.63 -13.81
CA PRO A 111 -9.59 -23.88 -14.83
C PRO A 111 -9.80 -25.40 -15.00
N GLY A 112 -11.03 -25.81 -15.07
CA GLY A 112 -11.36 -27.24 -15.20
C GLY A 112 -12.81 -27.54 -14.85
N SER A 113 -13.16 -28.81 -14.86
CA SER A 113 -14.46 -29.28 -14.42
C SER A 113 -14.42 -29.65 -12.94
N TYR A 114 -15.40 -29.12 -12.19
CA TYR A 114 -15.53 -29.34 -10.75
C TYR A 114 -16.89 -29.92 -10.42
N THR A 115 -16.92 -30.74 -9.39
CA THR A 115 -18.16 -31.26 -8.80
C THR A 115 -18.29 -30.80 -7.35
N ILE A 116 -19.32 -30.00 -7.09
CA ILE A 116 -19.69 -29.57 -5.74
C ILE A 116 -20.59 -30.65 -5.16
N SER A 117 -20.29 -31.09 -3.94
CA SER A 117 -21.12 -32.04 -3.22
C SER A 117 -21.34 -31.61 -1.76
N ILE A 118 -22.54 -31.88 -1.25
CA ILE A 118 -22.94 -31.66 0.13
C ILE A 118 -23.53 -32.99 0.64
N ASN A 119 -22.99 -33.47 1.72
CA ASN A 119 -23.47 -34.64 2.40
C ASN A 119 -23.55 -34.37 3.93
N GLN A 120 -24.57 -33.64 4.32
CA GLN A 120 -24.77 -33.19 5.70
C GLN A 120 -25.93 -33.99 6.30
N PRO A 121 -25.76 -34.59 7.50
CA PRO A 121 -26.85 -35.25 8.21
C PRO A 121 -28.08 -34.35 8.39
N GLY A 122 -29.24 -34.85 8.03
CA GLY A 122 -30.50 -34.09 8.06
C GLY A 122 -30.89 -33.44 6.73
N PHE A 123 -30.02 -33.47 5.70
CA PHE A 123 -30.31 -32.99 4.36
C PHE A 123 -30.13 -34.07 3.31
N LYS A 124 -30.88 -34.00 2.22
CA LYS A 124 -30.67 -34.88 1.07
C LYS A 124 -29.30 -34.57 0.45
N PRO A 125 -28.48 -35.59 0.09
CA PRO A 125 -27.23 -35.37 -0.61
C PRO A 125 -27.43 -34.53 -1.87
N PHE A 126 -26.56 -33.52 -2.06
CA PHE A 126 -26.58 -32.69 -3.24
C PHE A 126 -25.28 -32.84 -4.00
N THR A 127 -25.36 -32.90 -5.34
CA THR A 127 -24.18 -32.94 -6.21
C THR A 127 -24.45 -32.10 -7.46
N LYS A 128 -23.45 -31.27 -7.87
CA LYS A 128 -23.56 -30.44 -9.09
C LYS A 128 -22.21 -30.30 -9.73
N SER A 129 -22.10 -30.66 -11.01
CA SER A 129 -20.89 -30.43 -11.81
C SER A 129 -20.93 -29.06 -12.51
N LEU A 130 -19.78 -28.40 -12.63
CA LEU A 130 -19.63 -27.12 -13.33
C LEU A 130 -18.23 -27.00 -13.95
N GLY A 131 -18.11 -26.24 -15.03
CA GLY A 131 -16.81 -25.84 -15.59
C GLY A 131 -16.38 -24.48 -15.06
N LEU A 132 -15.10 -24.34 -14.71
CA LEU A 132 -14.48 -23.11 -14.28
C LEU A 132 -13.45 -22.67 -15.31
N ASN A 133 -13.58 -21.46 -15.83
CA ASN A 133 -12.61 -20.87 -16.75
C ASN A 133 -11.47 -20.17 -15.99
N LEU A 134 -10.37 -19.89 -16.67
CA LEU A 134 -9.21 -19.24 -16.10
C LEU A 134 -9.57 -17.87 -15.48
N GLY A 135 -9.35 -17.72 -14.18
CA GLY A 135 -9.67 -16.51 -13.42
C GLY A 135 -11.17 -16.23 -13.22
N GLN A 136 -12.04 -17.16 -13.58
CA GLN A 136 -13.48 -16.99 -13.44
C GLN A 136 -13.92 -17.09 -11.98
N ALA A 137 -14.78 -16.14 -11.57
CA ALA A 137 -15.56 -16.25 -10.34
C ALA A 137 -16.94 -16.83 -10.69
N ALA A 138 -17.16 -18.13 -10.43
CA ALA A 138 -18.43 -18.79 -10.70
C ALA A 138 -19.36 -18.66 -9.49
N VAL A 139 -20.60 -18.22 -9.72
CA VAL A 139 -21.64 -18.18 -8.69
C VAL A 139 -22.50 -19.43 -8.78
N VAL A 140 -22.56 -20.19 -7.69
CA VAL A 140 -23.35 -21.43 -7.61
C VAL A 140 -24.19 -21.39 -6.35
N ASP A 141 -25.44 -20.96 -6.48
CA ASP A 141 -26.40 -21.06 -5.37
C ASP A 141 -26.95 -22.47 -5.26
N ILE A 142 -26.94 -23.01 -4.05
CA ILE A 142 -27.33 -24.39 -3.74
C ILE A 142 -28.55 -24.35 -2.85
N LYS A 143 -29.55 -25.13 -3.22
CA LYS A 143 -30.72 -25.41 -2.38
C LYS A 143 -30.71 -26.87 -1.97
N VAL A 144 -30.72 -27.14 -0.67
CA VAL A 144 -30.83 -28.48 -0.10
C VAL A 144 -32.19 -28.70 0.56
N GLU A 145 -32.71 -29.92 0.43
CA GLU A 145 -33.97 -30.36 1.06
C GLU A 145 -33.68 -31.12 2.34
N LEU A 146 -34.49 -30.91 3.38
CA LEU A 146 -34.42 -31.70 4.63
C LEU A 146 -34.74 -33.19 4.38
N GLN A 147 -33.94 -34.06 4.97
CA GLN A 147 -34.18 -35.49 4.94
C GLN A 147 -35.00 -35.88 6.15
N THR A 148 -36.16 -36.49 5.92
CA THR A 148 -36.95 -37.13 7.00
C THR A 148 -36.24 -38.39 7.48
N VAL A 149 -36.03 -38.45 8.77
CA VAL A 149 -35.16 -39.36 9.54
C VAL A 149 -35.25 -40.83 9.16
N SER A 150 -34.16 -41.49 8.83
CA SER A 150 -33.70 -42.78 9.35
C SER A 150 -32.28 -43.10 8.91
N GLU A 151 -31.51 -43.53 9.91
CA GLU A 151 -30.20 -44.20 9.87
C GLU A 151 -28.90 -43.42 10.00
N LYS A 152 -28.09 -43.92 10.97
CA LYS A 152 -26.77 -43.50 11.41
C LYS A 152 -25.72 -43.73 10.34
N VAL A 153 -24.83 -42.73 10.16
CA VAL A 153 -23.52 -42.93 9.53
C VAL A 153 -22.42 -42.33 10.43
N GLU A 154 -21.41 -43.11 10.71
CA GLU A 154 -20.19 -42.72 11.41
C GLU A 154 -19.40 -41.74 10.55
N VAL A 155 -18.99 -40.65 11.18
CA VAL A 155 -18.13 -39.60 10.56
C VAL A 155 -16.70 -39.81 11.03
N SER A 156 -15.80 -40.14 10.12
CA SER A 156 -14.36 -40.02 10.37
C SER A 156 -13.97 -38.55 10.21
N GLU A 157 -13.43 -37.93 11.26
CA GLU A 157 -12.84 -36.59 11.25
C GLU A 157 -11.53 -36.63 10.48
N GLU A 158 -11.51 -36.11 9.24
CA GLU A 158 -10.26 -35.79 8.58
C GLU A 158 -9.80 -34.40 9.04
N THR A 159 -8.69 -34.37 9.74
CA THR A 159 -8.01 -33.18 10.22
C THR A 159 -7.46 -32.40 8.99
N GLN A 160 -7.86 -31.16 8.82
CA GLN A 160 -7.19 -30.27 7.83
C GLN A 160 -5.73 -30.09 8.25
N SER A 161 -4.81 -30.63 7.48
CA SER A 161 -3.39 -30.31 7.64
C SER A 161 -3.13 -28.87 7.21
N ILE A 162 -2.37 -28.11 7.99
CA ILE A 162 -1.76 -26.85 7.53
C ILE A 162 -0.81 -27.26 6.41
N ALA A 163 -1.24 -27.03 5.15
CA ALA A 163 -0.52 -27.52 4.00
C ALA A 163 0.86 -26.86 3.92
N THR A 164 1.91 -27.69 3.98
CA THR A 164 3.30 -27.30 3.67
C THR A 164 3.45 -26.76 2.26
N GLU A 165 2.47 -27.01 1.42
CA GLU A 165 2.43 -26.63 0.01
C GLU A 165 2.20 -25.15 -0.21
N ASP A 166 1.67 -24.38 0.77
CA ASP A 166 1.38 -22.97 0.64
C ASP A 166 2.43 -22.09 1.33
N ALA A 167 3.30 -21.52 0.49
CA ALA A 167 4.20 -20.41 0.74
C ALA A 167 5.22 -20.57 1.87
N THR A 168 6.47 -20.70 1.51
CA THR A 168 7.64 -20.50 2.40
C THR A 168 7.74 -19.04 2.88
N THR A 169 6.98 -18.12 2.26
CA THR A 169 6.98 -16.68 2.53
C THR A 169 5.83 -16.31 3.47
N PRO A 170 6.12 -15.85 4.69
CA PRO A 170 5.07 -15.40 5.60
C PRO A 170 4.41 -14.11 5.10
N SER A 171 3.10 -14.14 4.98
CA SER A 171 2.28 -12.99 4.62
C SER A 171 1.10 -12.83 5.58
N VAL A 172 0.56 -11.61 5.66
CA VAL A 172 -0.72 -11.32 6.28
C VAL A 172 -1.70 -10.95 5.19
N THR A 173 -2.67 -11.79 4.95
CA THR A 173 -3.69 -11.57 3.91
C THR A 173 -5.00 -11.16 4.54
N LEU A 174 -5.62 -10.10 4.02
CA LEU A 174 -6.97 -9.68 4.36
C LEU A 174 -7.87 -9.80 3.13
N THR A 175 -9.00 -10.45 3.33
CA THR A 175 -10.02 -10.69 2.30
C THR A 175 -10.97 -9.48 2.19
N GLN A 176 -11.73 -9.40 1.09
CA GLN A 176 -12.75 -8.38 0.89
C GLN A 176 -13.75 -8.32 2.06
N ARG A 177 -14.18 -9.48 2.57
CA ARG A 177 -15.09 -9.56 3.73
C ARG A 177 -14.51 -8.84 4.95
N GLN A 178 -13.25 -9.10 5.28
CA GLN A 178 -12.57 -8.45 6.40
C GLN A 178 -12.43 -6.95 6.16
N LEU A 179 -12.04 -6.53 4.95
CA LEU A 179 -11.91 -5.12 4.57
C LEU A 179 -13.21 -4.32 4.75
N ILE A 180 -14.31 -4.86 4.26
CA ILE A 180 -15.64 -4.21 4.36
C ILE A 180 -16.15 -4.18 5.81
N SER A 181 -15.79 -5.17 6.62
CA SER A 181 -16.25 -5.28 7.99
C SER A 181 -15.52 -4.36 8.96
N LEU A 182 -14.23 -4.11 8.74
CA LEU A 182 -13.40 -3.32 9.64
C LEU A 182 -13.79 -1.82 9.65
N PRO A 183 -13.62 -1.13 10.79
CA PRO A 183 -13.84 0.32 10.90
C PRO A 183 -12.65 1.08 10.28
N THR A 184 -12.74 1.38 9.00
CA THR A 184 -11.71 2.13 8.29
C THR A 184 -12.17 3.55 7.97
N ALA A 185 -11.31 4.54 8.20
CA ALA A 185 -11.67 5.95 8.09
C ALA A 185 -11.92 6.42 6.66
N GLN A 186 -11.39 5.77 5.66
CA GLN A 186 -11.40 6.29 4.30
C GLN A 186 -11.77 5.27 3.23
N GLU A 187 -12.04 4.04 3.64
CA GLU A 187 -12.33 2.94 2.71
C GLU A 187 -11.29 2.81 1.57
N LYS A 188 -10.04 3.19 1.87
CA LYS A 188 -8.89 3.05 1.00
C LYS A 188 -7.91 2.05 1.61
N ILE A 189 -7.26 1.25 0.80
CA ILE A 189 -6.29 0.23 1.26
C ILE A 189 -5.24 0.81 2.20
N ARG A 190 -4.71 1.99 1.89
CA ARG A 190 -3.70 2.66 2.71
C ARG A 190 -4.09 2.81 4.20
N GLU A 191 -5.37 3.03 4.48
CA GLU A 191 -5.87 3.20 5.85
C GLU A 191 -6.05 1.85 6.58
N VAL A 192 -6.14 0.76 5.85
CA VAL A 192 -6.26 -0.60 6.40
C VAL A 192 -4.90 -1.23 6.69
N LEU A 193 -3.85 -0.86 5.95
CA LEU A 193 -2.53 -1.47 6.08
C LEU A 193 -1.98 -1.49 7.51
N PRO A 194 -2.17 -0.47 8.37
CA PRO A 194 -1.71 -0.50 9.77
C PRO A 194 -2.37 -1.57 10.66
N VAL A 195 -3.45 -2.21 10.22
CA VAL A 195 -4.05 -3.36 10.92
C VAL A 195 -3.15 -4.57 10.85
N THR A 196 -2.25 -4.62 9.85
CA THR A 196 -1.28 -5.69 9.71
C THR A 196 -0.05 -5.45 10.60
N PRO A 197 0.46 -6.48 11.30
CA PRO A 197 1.70 -6.37 12.06
C PRO A 197 2.88 -5.92 11.18
N GLY A 198 3.78 -5.11 11.74
CA GLY A 198 4.95 -4.60 11.03
C GLY A 198 4.68 -3.41 10.10
N VAL A 199 3.42 -2.95 9.97
CA VAL A 199 3.08 -1.71 9.27
C VAL A 199 2.65 -0.65 10.30
N VAL A 200 3.36 0.47 10.36
CA VAL A 200 3.12 1.56 11.28
C VAL A 200 2.75 2.82 10.50
N LYS A 201 1.68 3.51 10.90
CA LYS A 201 1.34 4.83 10.36
C LYS A 201 2.01 5.88 11.22
N THR A 202 2.92 6.66 10.64
CA THR A 202 3.66 7.72 11.33
C THR A 202 2.76 8.92 11.69
N GLN A 203 3.25 9.83 12.52
CA GLN A 203 2.48 11.03 12.93
C GLN A 203 2.14 11.94 11.75
N ASP A 204 3.01 12.02 10.73
CA ASP A 204 2.79 12.75 9.48
C ASP A 204 1.91 11.97 8.48
N GLY A 205 1.38 10.79 8.88
CA GLY A 205 0.46 9.99 8.08
C GLY A 205 1.11 9.11 7.01
N LYS A 206 2.43 9.08 6.90
CA LYS A 206 3.17 8.16 6.03
C LYS A 206 3.11 6.74 6.59
N LEU A 207 3.36 5.76 5.74
CA LEU A 207 3.45 4.36 6.17
C LEU A 207 4.91 3.95 6.30
N ASN A 208 5.18 3.18 7.33
CA ASN A 208 6.46 2.53 7.53
C ASN A 208 6.26 1.01 7.53
N PHE A 209 7.05 0.32 6.74
CA PHE A 209 7.00 -1.13 6.58
C PHE A 209 8.27 -1.74 7.14
N LYS A 210 8.20 -2.29 8.36
CA LYS A 210 9.33 -2.97 9.00
C LYS A 210 10.62 -2.16 9.00
N GLY A 211 10.51 -0.91 9.45
CA GLY A 211 11.65 -0.03 9.54
C GLY A 211 12.11 0.59 8.23
N ALA A 212 11.40 0.35 7.13
CA ALA A 212 11.63 1.00 5.86
C ALA A 212 10.56 2.06 5.58
N ASP A 213 10.94 3.16 4.96
CA ASP A 213 10.03 4.20 4.55
C ASP A 213 9.09 3.72 3.43
N GLU A 214 7.96 4.39 3.27
CA GLU A 214 6.95 4.07 2.26
C GLU A 214 7.53 4.00 0.84
N ASN A 215 8.42 4.93 0.50
CA ASN A 215 9.08 4.99 -0.82
C ASN A 215 10.14 3.91 -1.07
N GLN A 216 10.55 3.18 -0.04
CA GLN A 216 11.41 2.00 -0.15
C GLN A 216 10.60 0.71 -0.30
N SER A 217 9.28 0.81 -0.08
CA SER A 217 8.32 -0.28 -0.12
C SER A 217 7.58 -0.30 -1.45
N LEU A 218 6.91 -1.39 -1.76
CA LEU A 218 6.25 -1.59 -3.04
C LEU A 218 4.77 -1.86 -2.85
N LEU A 219 3.94 -1.17 -3.65
CA LEU A 219 2.53 -1.47 -3.82
C LEU A 219 2.31 -2.02 -5.23
N LEU A 220 1.89 -3.28 -5.31
CA LEU A 220 1.45 -3.91 -6.54
C LEU A 220 -0.07 -3.99 -6.58
N VAL A 221 -0.64 -3.66 -7.73
CA VAL A 221 -2.06 -3.90 -8.02
C VAL A 221 -2.12 -4.79 -9.26
N ASN A 222 -2.67 -5.99 -9.11
CA ASN A 222 -2.67 -7.02 -10.16
C ASN A 222 -1.26 -7.27 -10.74
N SER A 223 -0.27 -7.41 -9.85
CA SER A 223 1.15 -7.68 -10.17
C SER A 223 1.91 -6.53 -10.83
N ALA A 224 1.32 -5.35 -11.02
CA ALA A 224 1.99 -4.17 -11.57
C ALA A 224 2.22 -3.09 -10.51
N ARG A 225 3.33 -2.37 -10.60
CA ARG A 225 3.69 -1.30 -9.68
C ARG A 225 2.72 -0.13 -9.77
N THR A 226 2.19 0.29 -8.62
CA THR A 226 1.19 1.33 -8.51
C THR A 226 1.62 2.35 -7.44
N THR A 227 2.79 2.94 -7.63
CA THR A 227 3.38 3.97 -6.77
C THR A 227 3.60 5.26 -7.58
N ASP A 228 3.85 6.38 -6.91
CA ASP A 228 4.31 7.61 -7.59
C ASP A 228 5.65 7.35 -8.28
N PRO A 229 5.77 7.47 -9.60
CA PRO A 229 7.01 7.16 -10.32
C PRO A 229 8.20 8.03 -9.92
N VAL A 230 7.96 9.17 -9.29
CA VAL A 230 9.00 10.15 -8.90
C VAL A 230 9.54 9.89 -7.51
N THR A 231 8.66 9.62 -6.56
CA THR A 231 9.01 9.46 -5.14
C THR A 231 8.99 8.03 -4.66
N GLY A 232 8.27 7.13 -5.34
CA GLY A 232 8.03 5.76 -4.88
C GLY A 232 6.95 5.64 -3.80
N SER A 233 6.29 6.74 -3.39
CA SER A 233 5.28 6.70 -2.34
C SER A 233 3.97 6.06 -2.80
N PHE A 234 3.15 5.56 -1.84
CA PHE A 234 1.83 4.96 -2.10
C PHE A 234 0.77 6.05 -2.35
N ALA A 235 1.01 6.87 -3.33
CA ALA A 235 0.16 8.00 -3.66
C ALA A 235 -1.11 7.61 -4.46
N VAL A 236 -1.15 6.39 -4.98
CA VAL A 236 -2.27 5.88 -5.78
C VAL A 236 -3.33 5.28 -4.86
N PRO A 237 -4.50 5.90 -4.67
CA PRO A 237 -5.56 5.33 -3.87
C PRO A 237 -6.23 4.16 -4.59
N VAL A 238 -6.35 3.03 -3.91
CA VAL A 238 -7.14 1.89 -4.36
C VAL A 238 -8.35 1.78 -3.42
N PRO A 239 -9.59 1.94 -3.93
CA PRO A 239 -10.79 1.76 -3.13
C PRO A 239 -10.86 0.32 -2.60
N THR A 240 -11.22 0.15 -1.32
CA THR A 240 -11.35 -1.19 -0.71
C THR A 240 -12.39 -2.06 -1.41
N ASP A 241 -13.40 -1.44 -2.02
CA ASP A 241 -14.42 -2.16 -2.79
C ASP A 241 -13.89 -2.78 -4.09
N ALA A 242 -12.83 -2.19 -4.66
CA ALA A 242 -12.15 -2.76 -5.83
C ALA A 242 -11.29 -3.97 -5.48
N VAL A 243 -11.07 -4.23 -4.20
CA VAL A 243 -10.12 -5.22 -3.71
C VAL A 243 -10.83 -6.53 -3.39
N GLN A 244 -10.35 -7.62 -3.96
CA GLN A 244 -10.73 -8.98 -3.59
C GLN A 244 -9.95 -9.42 -2.35
N SER A 245 -8.65 -9.19 -2.36
CA SER A 245 -7.75 -9.44 -1.24
C SER A 245 -6.50 -8.57 -1.35
N PHE A 246 -5.85 -8.33 -0.24
CA PHE A 246 -4.47 -7.86 -0.27
C PHE A 246 -3.60 -8.68 0.67
N ALA A 247 -2.34 -8.80 0.32
CA ALA A 247 -1.33 -9.46 1.11
C ALA A 247 -0.19 -8.49 1.43
N VAL A 248 0.20 -8.42 2.70
CA VAL A 248 1.43 -7.75 3.12
C VAL A 248 2.48 -8.82 3.38
N TYR A 249 3.49 -8.86 2.53
CA TYR A 249 4.58 -9.81 2.66
C TYR A 249 5.64 -9.28 3.62
N LYS A 250 5.95 -10.08 4.62
CA LYS A 250 6.99 -9.77 5.58
C LYS A 250 8.39 -9.88 4.97
N THR A 251 8.60 -10.92 4.18
CA THR A 251 9.87 -11.24 3.50
C THR A 251 9.54 -11.96 2.19
N PRO A 252 9.33 -11.23 1.07
CA PRO A 252 8.92 -11.84 -0.20
C PRO A 252 10.12 -12.52 -0.87
N TYR A 253 10.21 -13.84 -0.75
CA TYR A 253 11.30 -14.61 -1.36
C TYR A 253 11.08 -14.95 -2.83
N ASN A 254 9.92 -14.67 -3.40
CA ASN A 254 9.68 -14.83 -4.82
C ASN A 254 10.56 -13.87 -5.64
N ALA A 255 11.39 -14.40 -6.53
CA ALA A 255 12.32 -13.61 -7.34
C ALA A 255 11.64 -12.74 -8.40
N GLY A 256 10.40 -13.06 -8.79
CA GLY A 256 9.58 -12.22 -9.66
C GLY A 256 9.25 -10.86 -9.05
N LEU A 257 9.22 -10.78 -7.72
CA LEU A 257 8.94 -9.56 -6.97
C LEU A 257 10.23 -8.77 -6.73
N GLY A 258 10.33 -7.56 -7.20
CA GLY A 258 11.58 -6.78 -7.10
C GLY A 258 11.37 -5.28 -7.04
N SER A 259 12.47 -4.56 -7.10
CA SER A 259 12.47 -3.10 -7.16
C SER A 259 12.02 -2.42 -5.85
N PHE A 260 12.33 -3.02 -4.69
CA PHE A 260 12.10 -2.48 -3.35
C PHE A 260 13.17 -2.97 -2.37
N SER A 261 13.32 -2.27 -1.27
CA SER A 261 14.20 -2.64 -0.15
C SER A 261 13.46 -2.67 1.21
N GLY A 262 12.19 -2.32 1.22
CA GLY A 262 11.29 -2.36 2.38
C GLY A 262 10.28 -3.50 2.32
N GLY A 263 9.02 -3.20 2.65
CA GLY A 263 7.91 -4.14 2.57
C GLY A 263 7.29 -4.23 1.17
N LEU A 264 6.49 -5.27 0.98
CA LEU A 264 5.68 -5.44 -0.22
C LEU A 264 4.20 -5.58 0.15
N THR A 265 3.36 -4.82 -0.50
CA THR A 265 1.90 -4.99 -0.47
C THR A 265 1.42 -5.37 -1.86
N GLU A 266 0.77 -6.49 -1.97
CA GLU A 266 0.13 -6.95 -3.20
C GLU A 266 -1.39 -6.90 -3.06
N VAL A 267 -2.03 -6.28 -4.03
CA VAL A 267 -3.48 -6.08 -4.09
C VAL A 267 -4.03 -6.82 -5.28
N GLU A 268 -4.92 -7.75 -5.03
CA GLU A 268 -5.73 -8.40 -6.04
C GLU A 268 -7.07 -7.69 -6.16
N THR A 269 -7.45 -7.28 -7.37
CA THR A 269 -8.72 -6.60 -7.58
C THR A 269 -9.85 -7.58 -7.87
N LYS A 270 -11.07 -7.18 -7.51
CA LYS A 270 -12.27 -7.97 -7.76
C LYS A 270 -12.52 -8.08 -9.27
N PRO A 271 -12.67 -9.30 -9.82
CA PRO A 271 -13.08 -9.48 -11.20
C PRO A 271 -14.53 -8.99 -11.39
N PRO A 272 -14.92 -8.58 -12.62
CA PRO A 272 -16.31 -8.29 -12.93
C PRO A 272 -17.21 -9.52 -12.78
N ASP A 273 -18.45 -9.32 -12.33
CA ASP A 273 -19.46 -10.37 -12.25
C ASP A 273 -20.03 -10.72 -13.63
N ASP A 274 -20.38 -12.00 -13.86
CA ASP A 274 -21.09 -12.43 -15.08
C ASP A 274 -22.61 -12.19 -15.01
N GLY A 275 -23.07 -11.43 -14.05
CA GLY A 275 -24.42 -10.97 -13.84
C GLY A 275 -24.44 -9.48 -13.56
N TRP A 276 -25.63 -8.87 -13.66
CA TRP A 276 -25.82 -7.50 -13.24
C TRP A 276 -25.73 -7.44 -11.70
N SER A 277 -24.87 -6.59 -11.19
CA SER A 277 -24.79 -6.26 -9.77
C SER A 277 -24.50 -4.78 -9.59
N TYR A 278 -25.03 -4.19 -8.52
CA TYR A 278 -24.74 -2.81 -8.17
C TYR A 278 -24.74 -2.63 -6.66
N ARG A 279 -23.97 -1.67 -6.20
CA ARG A 279 -23.96 -1.24 -4.82
C ARG A 279 -23.86 0.28 -4.77
N LEU A 280 -24.68 0.88 -3.94
CA LEU A 280 -24.65 2.31 -3.64
C LEU A 280 -24.29 2.46 -2.16
N LYS A 281 -23.27 3.28 -1.83
CA LYS A 281 -22.76 3.39 -0.47
C LYS A 281 -22.56 4.83 -0.02
N SER A 282 -22.56 5.00 1.31
CA SER A 282 -22.11 6.22 2.01
C SER A 282 -22.82 7.49 1.55
N PHE A 283 -24.11 7.42 1.16
CA PHE A 283 -24.89 8.59 0.68
C PHE A 283 -25.21 9.61 1.76
N ILE A 284 -25.14 9.24 3.04
CA ILE A 284 -25.41 10.17 4.13
C ILE A 284 -24.09 10.75 4.61
N PRO A 285 -23.87 12.06 4.43
CA PRO A 285 -22.69 12.72 4.91
C PRO A 285 -22.68 12.81 6.44
N SER A 286 -21.51 12.77 7.07
CA SER A 286 -21.35 13.14 8.47
C SER A 286 -21.31 14.67 8.61
N VAL A 287 -21.79 15.16 9.75
CA VAL A 287 -21.88 16.59 10.03
C VAL A 287 -20.79 17.04 11.00
N LEU A 288 -20.25 18.22 10.75
CA LEU A 288 -19.33 18.88 11.66
C LEU A 288 -20.13 19.66 12.71
N GLY A 289 -20.08 19.19 13.96
CA GLY A 289 -20.71 19.83 15.10
C GLY A 289 -19.75 20.68 15.89
N LYS A 290 -20.19 21.87 16.34
CA LYS A 290 -19.44 22.72 17.26
C LYS A 290 -20.39 23.34 18.29
N ASN A 291 -20.11 23.18 19.58
CA ASN A 291 -20.91 23.72 20.68
C ASN A 291 -22.41 23.35 20.57
N GLY A 292 -22.69 22.12 20.15
CA GLY A 292 -24.08 21.64 19.98
C GLY A 292 -24.77 22.10 18.68
N SER A 293 -24.13 22.90 17.84
CA SER A 293 -24.67 23.39 16.57
C SER A 293 -23.98 22.72 15.38
N MET A 294 -24.73 22.44 14.32
CA MET A 294 -24.17 21.95 13.06
C MET A 294 -23.54 23.12 12.29
N VAL A 295 -22.24 23.07 12.05
CA VAL A 295 -21.48 24.13 11.37
C VAL A 295 -21.07 23.75 9.95
N GLY A 296 -21.43 22.57 9.48
CA GLY A 296 -21.19 22.13 8.11
C GLY A 296 -21.09 20.61 7.95
N LEU A 297 -20.61 20.16 6.80
CA LEU A 297 -20.30 18.76 6.54
C LEU A 297 -18.87 18.45 6.99
N GLN A 298 -18.69 17.34 7.69
CA GLN A 298 -17.38 16.82 8.07
C GLN A 298 -16.83 15.88 7.01
N GLU A 299 -17.66 14.93 6.55
CA GLU A 299 -17.26 13.93 5.58
C GLU A 299 -18.43 13.57 4.66
N ALA A 300 -18.16 13.41 3.38
CA ALA A 300 -19.10 12.88 2.40
C ALA A 300 -18.32 12.01 1.40
N THR A 301 -18.61 10.71 1.38
CA THR A 301 -17.90 9.72 0.57
C THR A 301 -18.87 8.85 -0.24
N PRO A 302 -19.85 9.45 -1.00
CA PRO A 302 -20.76 8.65 -1.79
C PRO A 302 -20.00 7.88 -2.87
N GLY A 303 -20.38 6.63 -3.04
CA GLY A 303 -19.81 5.75 -4.03
C GLY A 303 -20.84 4.85 -4.68
N PHE A 304 -20.51 4.35 -5.85
CA PHE A 304 -21.24 3.27 -6.48
C PHE A 304 -20.28 2.23 -7.07
N ASP A 305 -20.69 0.98 -6.99
CA ASP A 305 -20.08 -0.13 -7.69
C ASP A 305 -21.11 -0.67 -8.66
N PHE A 306 -20.65 -1.01 -9.84
CA PHE A 306 -21.48 -1.58 -10.88
C PHE A 306 -20.70 -2.68 -11.59
N SER A 307 -21.35 -3.81 -11.85
CA SER A 307 -20.77 -4.88 -12.64
C SER A 307 -21.82 -5.48 -13.56
N ALA A 308 -21.44 -5.77 -14.81
CA ALA A 308 -22.34 -6.35 -15.79
C ALA A 308 -21.58 -7.08 -16.91
N PRO A 309 -22.17 -8.13 -17.52
CA PRO A 309 -21.68 -8.67 -18.77
C PRO A 309 -22.08 -7.76 -19.93
N LEU A 310 -21.10 -7.21 -20.66
CA LEU A 310 -21.32 -6.58 -21.96
C LEU A 310 -21.64 -7.63 -23.02
N LEU A 311 -20.94 -8.76 -22.97
CA LEU A 311 -21.26 -9.98 -23.69
C LEU A 311 -21.20 -11.14 -22.68
N LYS A 312 -22.34 -11.77 -22.44
CA LYS A 312 -22.48 -12.81 -21.42
C LYS A 312 -21.41 -13.90 -21.59
N HIS A 313 -20.70 -14.23 -20.50
CA HIS A 313 -19.62 -15.20 -20.42
C HIS A 313 -18.40 -14.91 -21.33
N LYS A 314 -18.29 -13.72 -21.95
CA LYS A 314 -17.20 -13.36 -22.85
C LYS A 314 -16.55 -12.03 -22.57
N LEU A 315 -17.35 -11.02 -22.29
CA LEU A 315 -16.86 -9.66 -22.04
C LEU A 315 -17.59 -9.08 -20.85
N LEU A 316 -16.88 -8.93 -19.75
CA LEU A 316 -17.38 -8.49 -18.46
C LEU A 316 -16.83 -7.11 -18.14
N PHE A 317 -17.65 -6.28 -17.52
CA PHE A 317 -17.25 -4.92 -17.14
C PHE A 317 -17.63 -4.64 -15.70
N SER A 318 -16.74 -3.98 -14.96
CA SER A 318 -17.07 -3.38 -13.67
C SER A 318 -16.53 -1.97 -13.56
N GLU A 319 -17.27 -1.13 -12.84
CA GLU A 319 -16.91 0.24 -12.50
C GLU A 319 -17.11 0.47 -11.01
N ILE A 320 -16.11 1.00 -10.35
CA ILE A 320 -16.17 1.41 -8.96
C ILE A 320 -15.79 2.87 -8.89
N PHE A 321 -16.71 3.68 -8.43
CA PHE A 321 -16.52 5.12 -8.28
C PHE A 321 -16.73 5.53 -6.83
N GLN A 322 -15.87 6.39 -6.32
CA GLN A 322 -16.01 7.00 -5.01
C GLN A 322 -15.61 8.47 -5.07
N TYR A 323 -16.48 9.33 -4.60
CA TYR A 323 -16.16 10.72 -4.30
C TYR A 323 -15.72 10.83 -2.85
N ASP A 324 -14.72 11.66 -2.58
CA ASP A 324 -14.19 11.91 -1.24
C ASP A 324 -14.22 13.41 -0.95
N MET A 325 -14.89 13.79 0.12
CA MET A 325 -14.80 15.11 0.72
C MET A 325 -14.67 14.95 2.24
N LYS A 326 -13.55 15.41 2.80
CA LYS A 326 -13.25 15.26 4.23
C LYS A 326 -12.71 16.55 4.79
N LYS A 327 -13.15 16.91 5.99
CA LYS A 327 -12.61 17.99 6.79
C LYS A 327 -12.06 17.41 8.09
N ARG A 328 -10.80 17.69 8.35
CA ARG A 328 -10.14 17.32 9.60
C ARG A 328 -9.97 18.55 10.44
N THR A 329 -10.47 18.53 11.66
CA THR A 329 -10.20 19.55 12.66
C THR A 329 -8.92 19.25 13.40
N VAL A 330 -8.10 20.26 13.63
CA VAL A 330 -6.84 20.17 14.35
C VAL A 330 -6.96 20.88 15.68
N ARG A 331 -6.89 20.15 16.75
CA ARG A 331 -6.91 20.73 18.11
C ARG A 331 -5.65 21.54 18.38
N GLY A 332 -5.84 22.68 19.05
CA GLY A 332 -4.76 23.63 19.33
C GLY A 332 -4.77 24.84 18.40
N LEU A 333 -5.48 24.78 17.28
CA LEU A 333 -5.69 25.93 16.39
C LEU A 333 -7.08 26.57 16.64
N PRO A 334 -7.21 27.92 16.45
CA PRO A 334 -8.50 28.59 16.59
C PRO A 334 -9.41 28.33 15.39
N TRP A 335 -10.69 28.09 15.63
CA TRP A 335 -11.69 27.99 14.58
C TRP A 335 -11.92 29.34 13.89
N PRO A 336 -12.10 29.41 12.57
CA PRO A 336 -12.21 28.31 11.57
C PRO A 336 -10.87 27.89 10.96
N PHE A 337 -9.75 28.33 11.51
CA PHE A 337 -8.40 28.09 10.98
C PHE A 337 -7.81 26.74 11.44
N ASP A 338 -8.62 25.90 12.06
CA ASP A 338 -8.29 24.57 12.54
C ASP A 338 -8.66 23.45 11.55
N ILE A 339 -9.02 23.79 10.30
CA ILE A 339 -9.55 22.82 9.33
C ILE A 339 -8.57 22.58 8.18
N SER A 340 -8.19 21.33 7.98
CA SER A 340 -7.64 20.79 6.73
C SER A 340 -8.78 20.17 5.92
N LYS A 341 -8.80 20.36 4.59
CA LYS A 341 -9.85 19.86 3.70
C LYS A 341 -9.28 19.03 2.58
N GLU A 342 -9.74 17.81 2.47
CA GLU A 342 -9.44 16.89 1.37
C GLU A 342 -10.67 16.75 0.46
N GLN A 343 -10.46 16.83 -0.86
CA GLN A 343 -11.49 16.61 -1.87
C GLN A 343 -10.90 15.87 -3.07
N GLY A 344 -11.64 14.87 -3.56
CA GLY A 344 -11.20 14.11 -4.71
C GLY A 344 -12.26 13.11 -5.16
N PHE A 345 -11.88 12.29 -6.11
CA PHE A 345 -12.60 11.08 -6.44
C PHE A 345 -11.63 10.00 -6.88
N SER A 346 -12.05 8.76 -6.83
CA SER A 346 -11.34 7.64 -7.44
C SER A 346 -12.31 6.82 -8.28
N THR A 347 -11.84 6.35 -9.44
CA THR A 347 -12.57 5.42 -10.29
C THR A 347 -11.67 4.23 -10.56
N PHE A 348 -12.25 3.04 -10.56
CA PHE A 348 -11.57 1.80 -10.91
C PHE A 348 -12.45 1.00 -11.86
N SER A 349 -12.08 1.06 -13.14
CA SER A 349 -12.78 0.34 -14.20
C SER A 349 -12.03 -0.94 -14.55
N THR A 350 -12.74 -2.05 -14.68
CA THR A 350 -12.18 -3.31 -15.14
C THR A 350 -12.99 -3.83 -16.32
N LEU A 351 -12.31 -4.14 -17.42
CA LEU A 351 -12.86 -4.86 -18.56
C LEU A 351 -12.15 -6.18 -18.71
N GLU A 352 -12.89 -7.27 -18.64
CA GLU A 352 -12.36 -8.62 -18.72
C GLU A 352 -12.90 -9.33 -19.95
N ALA A 353 -12.00 -9.78 -20.84
CA ALA A 353 -12.35 -10.52 -22.03
C ALA A 353 -11.91 -11.97 -21.90
N ILE A 354 -12.86 -12.90 -21.87
CA ILE A 354 -12.67 -14.34 -21.84
C ILE A 354 -12.58 -14.81 -23.28
N LEU A 355 -11.35 -14.86 -23.82
CA LEU A 355 -11.10 -15.21 -25.22
C LEU A 355 -11.28 -16.71 -25.46
N SER A 356 -10.93 -17.53 -24.48
CA SER A 356 -11.18 -18.97 -24.44
C SER A 356 -11.21 -19.46 -22.99
N LYS A 357 -11.45 -20.75 -22.77
CA LYS A 357 -11.37 -21.36 -21.43
C LYS A 357 -10.00 -21.25 -20.76
N THR A 358 -8.97 -21.01 -21.56
CA THR A 358 -7.57 -20.95 -21.10
C THR A 358 -6.89 -19.61 -21.42
N HIS A 359 -7.65 -18.62 -21.91
CA HIS A 359 -7.09 -17.32 -22.31
C HIS A 359 -7.97 -16.17 -21.80
N LEU A 360 -7.40 -15.37 -20.93
CA LEU A 360 -8.03 -14.23 -20.27
C LEU A 360 -7.25 -12.96 -20.54
N LEU A 361 -7.94 -11.89 -20.92
CA LEU A 361 -7.39 -10.56 -21.09
C LEU A 361 -8.13 -9.60 -20.15
N THR A 362 -7.40 -8.87 -19.31
CA THR A 362 -7.96 -7.93 -18.35
C THR A 362 -7.37 -6.54 -18.58
N LEU A 363 -8.22 -5.56 -18.84
CA LEU A 363 -7.85 -4.14 -18.88
C LEU A 363 -8.36 -3.46 -17.60
N THR A 364 -7.48 -2.75 -16.91
CA THR A 364 -7.83 -1.93 -15.74
C THR A 364 -7.49 -0.47 -15.99
N VAL A 365 -8.36 0.43 -15.55
CA VAL A 365 -8.13 1.87 -15.57
C VAL A 365 -8.46 2.44 -14.19
N ASN A 366 -7.50 3.13 -13.59
CA ASN A 366 -7.69 3.82 -12.32
C ASN A 366 -7.36 5.31 -12.51
N ALA A 367 -8.29 6.19 -12.15
CA ALA A 367 -8.07 7.64 -12.18
C ALA A 367 -8.48 8.27 -10.85
N TYR A 368 -7.66 9.21 -10.34
CA TYR A 368 -7.81 9.74 -8.99
C TYR A 368 -7.23 11.16 -8.83
N PRO A 369 -7.97 12.19 -9.16
CA PRO A 369 -7.63 13.54 -8.75
C PRO A 369 -7.92 13.74 -7.26
N LEU A 370 -6.98 14.39 -6.58
CA LEU A 370 -7.06 14.71 -5.15
C LEU A 370 -6.56 16.12 -4.93
N ARG A 371 -7.28 16.89 -4.13
CA ARG A 371 -6.87 18.19 -3.62
C ARG A 371 -6.92 18.19 -2.10
N VAL A 372 -5.82 18.61 -1.46
CA VAL A 372 -5.75 18.83 -0.02
C VAL A 372 -5.45 20.30 0.22
N GLN A 373 -6.37 21.00 0.86
CA GLN A 373 -6.17 22.38 1.31
C GLN A 373 -5.68 22.35 2.75
N HIS A 374 -4.66 23.16 3.05
CA HIS A 374 -4.00 23.21 4.33
C HIS A 374 -3.52 21.82 4.77
N ALA A 375 -2.77 21.15 3.89
CA ALA A 375 -2.09 19.92 4.24
C ALA A 375 -1.10 20.19 5.40
N ASP A 376 -0.85 19.17 6.20
CA ASP A 376 0.15 19.17 7.28
C ASP A 376 -0.08 20.19 8.42
N ILE A 377 -1.27 20.84 8.49
CA ILE A 377 -1.57 21.68 9.66
C ILE A 377 -1.58 20.83 10.94
N ASN A 378 -0.99 21.39 11.98
CA ASN A 378 -1.00 20.86 13.35
C ASN A 378 -0.98 22.02 14.34
N ALA A 379 -0.94 21.73 15.63
CA ALA A 379 -1.00 22.79 16.65
C ALA A 379 0.15 23.81 16.57
N LEU A 380 1.28 23.45 15.94
CA LEU A 380 2.47 24.29 15.77
C LEU A 380 2.64 24.81 14.33
N VAL A 381 1.77 24.39 13.40
CA VAL A 381 1.78 24.81 11.99
C VAL A 381 0.38 25.32 11.63
N PRO A 382 0.12 26.63 11.72
CA PRO A 382 -1.17 27.22 11.39
C PRO A 382 -1.41 27.26 9.88
N GLN A 383 -2.66 27.46 9.46
CA GLN A 383 -3.05 27.47 8.04
C GLN A 383 -2.16 28.37 7.14
N PRO A 384 -1.79 29.60 7.49
CA PRO A 384 -0.93 30.41 6.63
C PRO A 384 0.44 29.77 6.36
N ALA A 385 0.99 29.03 7.35
CA ALA A 385 2.27 28.34 7.23
C ALA A 385 2.16 26.93 6.65
N SER A 386 0.96 26.51 6.25
CA SER A 386 0.70 25.22 5.60
C SER A 386 0.76 25.30 4.08
N ASN A 387 0.74 24.16 3.42
CA ASN A 387 0.67 24.05 1.97
C ASN A 387 -0.68 23.54 1.47
N ASP A 388 -0.99 23.81 0.22
CA ASP A 388 -2.02 23.11 -0.54
C ASP A 388 -1.36 22.08 -1.45
N LEU A 389 -1.99 20.95 -1.63
CA LEU A 389 -1.51 19.85 -2.45
C LEU A 389 -2.58 19.44 -3.47
N ASP A 390 -2.25 19.53 -4.76
CA ASP A 390 -3.05 19.03 -5.86
C ASP A 390 -2.36 17.83 -6.50
N GLN A 391 -3.05 16.71 -6.62
CA GLN A 391 -2.55 15.48 -7.23
C GLN A 391 -3.52 14.97 -8.28
N LYS A 392 -3.00 14.43 -9.37
CA LYS A 392 -3.79 13.79 -10.43
C LYS A 392 -3.03 12.57 -10.92
N GLY A 393 -3.68 11.43 -10.86
CA GLY A 393 -3.08 10.20 -11.34
C GLY A 393 -4.00 9.45 -12.27
N VAL A 394 -3.40 8.73 -13.21
CA VAL A 394 -4.06 7.75 -14.08
C VAL A 394 -3.13 6.56 -14.24
N THR A 395 -3.66 5.37 -13.98
CA THR A 395 -2.99 4.11 -14.25
C THR A 395 -3.83 3.27 -15.21
N VAL A 396 -3.22 2.77 -16.27
CA VAL A 396 -3.84 1.87 -17.25
C VAL A 396 -3.02 0.60 -17.29
N GLY A 397 -3.62 -0.53 -16.95
CA GLY A 397 -3.00 -1.84 -16.93
C GLY A 397 -3.70 -2.81 -17.89
N LEU A 398 -2.93 -3.58 -18.64
CA LEU A 398 -3.38 -4.68 -19.46
C LEU A 398 -2.68 -5.94 -19.00
N THR A 399 -3.43 -6.94 -18.60
CA THR A 399 -2.92 -8.25 -18.19
C THR A 399 -3.44 -9.30 -19.16
N ASP A 400 -2.53 -10.00 -19.83
CA ASP A 400 -2.82 -11.15 -20.68
C ASP A 400 -2.37 -12.43 -19.98
N ARG A 401 -3.26 -13.43 -19.89
CA ARG A 401 -2.98 -14.73 -19.26
C ARG A 401 -3.42 -15.85 -20.16
N TYR A 402 -2.47 -16.64 -20.57
CA TYR A 402 -2.71 -17.80 -21.42
C TYR A 402 -2.17 -19.07 -20.76
N GLN A 403 -3.02 -20.07 -20.61
CA GLN A 403 -2.65 -21.41 -20.13
C GLN A 403 -2.60 -22.39 -21.32
N SER A 404 -1.48 -23.05 -21.48
CA SER A 404 -1.33 -24.09 -22.49
C SER A 404 -2.02 -25.40 -22.07
N SER A 405 -2.25 -26.28 -23.05
CA SER A 405 -2.76 -27.62 -22.75
C SER A 405 -1.82 -28.47 -21.89
N SER A 406 -0.54 -28.14 -21.84
CA SER A 406 0.45 -28.78 -20.96
C SER A 406 0.40 -28.30 -19.51
N GLY A 407 -0.44 -27.31 -19.19
CA GLY A 407 -0.50 -26.66 -17.88
C GLY A 407 0.48 -25.50 -17.68
N ALA A 408 1.36 -25.21 -18.64
CA ALA A 408 2.24 -24.05 -18.58
C ALA A 408 1.43 -22.76 -18.74
N ILE A 409 1.84 -21.68 -18.03
CA ILE A 409 1.15 -20.39 -18.04
C ILE A 409 2.09 -19.30 -18.56
N LEU A 410 1.63 -18.55 -19.55
CA LEU A 410 2.23 -17.29 -19.97
C LEU A 410 1.39 -16.14 -19.42
N SER A 411 2.01 -15.24 -18.66
CA SER A 411 1.39 -14.01 -18.19
C SER A 411 2.18 -12.82 -18.67
N THR A 412 1.50 -11.82 -19.23
CA THR A 412 2.13 -10.57 -19.63
C THR A 412 1.35 -9.40 -19.03
N VAL A 413 2.04 -8.58 -18.25
CA VAL A 413 1.48 -7.35 -17.69
C VAL A 413 2.09 -6.17 -18.41
N VAL A 414 1.26 -5.27 -18.92
CA VAL A 414 1.67 -3.98 -19.49
C VAL A 414 0.98 -2.89 -18.73
N GLN A 415 1.73 -1.96 -18.15
CA GLN A 415 1.15 -0.86 -17.37
C GLN A 415 1.76 0.48 -17.75
N TYR A 416 0.91 1.48 -17.80
CA TYR A 416 1.29 2.88 -17.90
C TYR A 416 0.69 3.64 -16.72
N THR A 417 1.55 4.36 -15.99
CA THR A 417 1.16 5.25 -14.89
C THR A 417 1.61 6.67 -15.19
N ARG A 418 0.71 7.62 -15.00
CA ARG A 418 1.02 9.05 -14.97
C ARG A 418 0.56 9.63 -13.64
N PHE A 419 1.46 10.37 -12.99
CA PHE A 419 1.18 11.04 -11.73
C PHE A 419 1.69 12.47 -11.79
N ASP A 420 0.76 13.44 -11.75
CA ASP A 420 1.04 14.87 -11.70
C ASP A 420 0.79 15.36 -10.26
N GLY A 421 1.71 16.10 -9.69
CA GLY A 421 1.62 16.71 -8.37
C GLY A 421 2.00 18.17 -8.39
N ASN A 422 1.33 18.95 -7.54
CA ASN A 422 1.62 20.37 -7.32
C ASN A 422 1.44 20.68 -5.85
N ALA A 423 2.42 21.35 -5.24
CA ALA A 423 2.32 21.87 -3.88
C ALA A 423 2.73 23.34 -3.85
N HIS A 424 2.02 24.13 -3.07
CA HIS A 424 2.31 25.56 -2.90
C HIS A 424 1.84 26.05 -1.53
N GLY A 425 2.51 27.07 -1.01
CA GLY A 425 2.09 27.79 0.19
C GLY A 425 0.84 28.65 -0.05
N GLN A 426 0.35 29.28 1.02
CA GLN A 426 -0.86 30.11 1.01
C GLN A 426 -0.59 31.54 0.49
N GLY A 427 0.68 31.94 0.33
CA GLY A 427 1.09 33.26 -0.12
C GLY A 427 2.57 33.31 -0.45
N THR A 428 3.12 34.55 -0.56
CA THR A 428 4.49 34.81 -0.98
C THR A 428 5.37 35.45 0.13
N ALA A 429 4.83 35.64 1.34
CA ALA A 429 5.62 36.12 2.46
C ALA A 429 6.61 35.06 2.93
N ASP A 430 7.70 35.49 3.56
CA ASP A 430 8.69 34.61 4.14
C ASP A 430 8.07 33.64 5.16
N MET A 431 8.61 32.45 5.23
CA MET A 431 8.29 31.52 6.28
C MET A 431 9.00 31.93 7.57
N LEU A 432 8.32 31.86 8.69
CA LEU A 432 8.87 32.12 10.01
C LEU A 432 9.00 30.79 10.78
N VAL A 433 10.17 30.51 11.30
CA VAL A 433 10.45 29.42 12.21
C VAL A 433 10.79 30.01 13.58
N THR A 434 9.95 29.76 14.56
CA THR A 434 10.10 30.24 15.92
C THR A 434 10.26 29.06 16.89
N PRO A 435 10.72 29.28 18.13
CA PRO A 435 10.75 28.25 19.14
C PRO A 435 9.37 27.61 19.42
N GLU A 436 8.28 28.36 19.17
CA GLU A 436 6.91 27.92 19.44
C GLU A 436 6.21 27.29 18.23
N GLY A 437 6.82 27.27 17.04
CA GLY A 437 6.26 26.69 15.82
C GLY A 437 6.52 27.53 14.58
N TRP A 438 5.72 27.29 13.55
CA TRP A 438 5.84 27.95 12.25
C TRP A 438 4.87 29.12 12.11
N GLY A 439 5.27 30.11 11.29
CA GLY A 439 4.45 31.26 10.95
C GLY A 439 4.76 31.72 9.51
N GLY A 440 4.19 32.87 9.11
CA GLY A 440 4.32 33.35 7.75
C GLY A 440 3.64 32.44 6.75
N ASN A 441 4.26 32.22 5.57
CA ASN A 441 3.76 31.27 4.56
C ASN A 441 4.72 30.10 4.41
N PHE A 442 4.20 28.97 3.96
CA PHE A 442 5.03 27.80 3.65
C PHE A 442 6.04 28.18 2.56
N PHE A 443 7.31 27.83 2.76
CA PHE A 443 8.41 28.35 1.97
C PHE A 443 8.51 27.75 0.56
N ASN A 444 8.07 26.50 0.40
CA ASN A 444 8.37 25.73 -0.81
C ASN A 444 7.16 25.59 -1.73
N GLN A 445 7.41 25.63 -3.02
CA GLN A 445 6.42 25.31 -4.04
C GLN A 445 7.05 24.48 -5.15
N TRP A 446 6.31 23.50 -5.63
CA TRP A 446 6.77 22.65 -6.71
C TRP A 446 5.62 22.17 -7.60
N SER A 447 5.94 21.89 -8.84
CA SER A 447 5.06 21.23 -9.79
C SER A 447 5.84 20.16 -10.52
N ARG A 448 5.29 18.94 -10.60
CA ARG A 448 5.97 17.81 -11.19
C ARG A 448 5.01 16.91 -11.95
N ARG A 449 5.55 16.21 -12.95
CA ARG A 449 4.89 15.17 -13.72
C ARG A 449 5.77 13.95 -13.77
N GLY A 450 5.29 12.84 -13.21
CA GLY A 450 5.91 11.53 -13.30
C GLY A 450 5.20 10.65 -14.32
N LYS A 451 5.94 9.79 -14.99
CA LYS A 451 5.42 8.76 -15.88
C LYS A 451 6.21 7.47 -15.69
N GLU A 452 5.51 6.36 -15.77
CA GLU A 452 6.10 5.03 -15.74
C GLU A 452 5.46 4.15 -16.79
N PHE A 453 6.26 3.37 -17.47
CA PHE A 453 5.82 2.33 -18.40
C PHE A 453 6.51 1.02 -18.01
N GLN A 454 5.73 0.01 -17.70
CA GLN A 454 6.20 -1.30 -17.23
C GLN A 454 5.68 -2.41 -18.13
N VAL A 455 6.53 -3.41 -18.42
CA VAL A 455 6.17 -4.63 -19.13
C VAL A 455 6.79 -5.82 -18.41
N ILE A 456 5.97 -6.79 -18.02
CA ILE A 456 6.38 -7.98 -17.27
C ILE A 456 5.85 -9.23 -17.97
N PRO A 457 6.55 -9.79 -18.96
CA PRO A 457 6.31 -11.15 -19.42
C PRO A 457 6.88 -12.15 -18.42
N ALA A 458 6.09 -13.12 -18.02
CA ALA A 458 6.47 -14.21 -17.13
C ALA A 458 5.93 -15.54 -17.65
N TYR A 459 6.75 -16.56 -17.59
CA TYR A 459 6.39 -17.90 -18.02
C TYR A 459 6.58 -18.88 -16.88
N GLN A 460 5.51 -19.55 -16.51
CA GLN A 460 5.50 -20.67 -15.59
C GLN A 460 5.49 -21.96 -16.38
N PHE A 461 6.47 -22.79 -16.16
CA PHE A 461 6.54 -24.10 -16.79
C PHE A 461 5.46 -25.01 -16.23
N ALA A 462 5.05 -25.98 -17.03
CA ALA A 462 4.26 -27.09 -16.52
C ALA A 462 5.04 -27.80 -15.40
N GLU A 463 4.32 -28.19 -14.36
CA GLU A 463 4.88 -28.90 -13.20
C GLU A 463 5.79 -30.06 -13.60
N LYS A 464 6.93 -30.18 -12.92
CA LYS A 464 7.91 -31.24 -13.14
C LYS A 464 8.06 -32.08 -11.89
N HIS A 465 8.03 -33.40 -12.05
CA HIS A 465 8.27 -34.37 -10.99
C HIS A 465 9.67 -34.96 -11.12
N TRP A 466 10.61 -34.43 -10.34
CA TRP A 466 11.97 -34.94 -10.22
C TRP A 466 12.50 -34.68 -8.81
N LEU A 467 12.70 -35.74 -8.01
CA LEU A 467 13.02 -35.62 -6.57
C LEU A 467 12.05 -34.71 -5.81
N GLY A 468 10.76 -34.85 -6.10
CA GLY A 468 9.71 -33.96 -5.61
C GLY A 468 8.96 -33.26 -6.75
N ARG A 469 8.19 -32.22 -6.42
CA ARG A 469 7.42 -31.41 -7.36
C ARG A 469 8.12 -30.05 -7.53
N HIS A 470 8.38 -29.68 -8.76
CA HIS A 470 9.01 -28.39 -9.10
C HIS A 470 8.07 -27.50 -9.89
N GLU A 471 7.93 -26.27 -9.48
CA GLU A 471 7.20 -25.20 -10.15
C GLU A 471 8.19 -24.11 -10.54
N LEU A 472 8.65 -24.15 -11.78
CA LEU A 472 9.66 -23.24 -12.29
C LEU A 472 9.01 -22.02 -12.95
N HIS A 473 9.41 -20.82 -12.53
CA HIS A 473 8.99 -19.53 -13.07
C HIS A 473 10.21 -18.79 -13.63
N VAL A 474 10.05 -18.19 -14.79
CA VAL A 474 11.05 -17.27 -15.37
C VAL A 474 10.33 -16.04 -15.91
N GLY A 475 11.00 -14.91 -15.91
CA GLY A 475 10.41 -13.70 -16.49
C GLY A 475 11.38 -12.56 -16.60
N VAL A 476 10.89 -11.49 -17.20
CA VAL A 476 11.61 -10.23 -17.38
C VAL A 476 10.69 -9.10 -16.89
N ASP A 477 11.25 -8.13 -16.19
CA ASP A 477 10.56 -6.92 -15.76
C ASP A 477 11.29 -5.74 -16.39
N PHE A 478 10.66 -5.10 -17.36
CA PHE A 478 11.14 -3.87 -18.00
C PHE A 478 10.37 -2.69 -17.42
N ASP A 479 11.10 -1.68 -16.97
CA ASP A 479 10.55 -0.45 -16.40
C ASP A 479 11.24 0.77 -17.02
N HIS A 480 10.42 1.74 -17.43
CA HIS A 480 10.92 3.04 -17.87
C HIS A 480 10.18 4.15 -17.13
N ARG A 481 10.90 4.96 -16.38
CA ARG A 481 10.37 6.07 -15.59
C ARG A 481 10.94 7.39 -16.06
N SER A 482 10.12 8.42 -16.04
CA SER A 482 10.54 9.77 -16.37
C SER A 482 9.83 10.79 -15.48
N TYR A 483 10.51 11.89 -15.24
CA TYR A 483 10.07 12.98 -14.39
C TYR A 483 10.45 14.31 -15.01
N ALA A 484 9.51 15.24 -14.99
CA ALA A 484 9.74 16.64 -15.33
C ALA A 484 9.09 17.53 -14.27
N GLY A 485 9.78 18.59 -13.84
CA GLY A 485 9.26 19.43 -12.79
C GLY A 485 10.00 20.76 -12.65
N VAL A 486 9.45 21.58 -11.77
CA VAL A 486 10.06 22.84 -11.31
C VAL A 486 9.86 22.94 -9.81
N SER A 487 10.84 23.51 -9.12
CA SER A 487 10.77 23.82 -7.70
C SER A 487 11.31 25.21 -7.45
N SER A 488 10.67 25.95 -6.55
CA SER A 488 11.13 27.24 -6.06
C SER A 488 10.81 27.39 -4.58
N SER A 489 11.60 28.21 -3.89
CA SER A 489 11.43 28.41 -2.45
C SER A 489 11.50 29.90 -2.10
N ASN A 490 10.60 30.34 -1.22
CA ASN A 490 10.61 31.65 -0.59
C ASN A 490 11.61 31.66 0.57
N PRO A 491 12.08 32.82 1.02
CA PRO A 491 12.98 32.89 2.16
C PRO A 491 12.36 32.33 3.45
N VAL A 492 13.22 31.82 4.32
CA VAL A 492 12.88 31.35 5.66
C VAL A 492 13.63 32.17 6.67
N GLN A 493 12.93 32.71 7.67
CA GLN A 493 13.49 33.44 8.79
C GLN A 493 13.39 32.59 10.05
N ILE A 494 14.53 32.34 10.68
CA ILE A 494 14.59 31.65 11.99
C ILE A 494 14.72 32.75 13.04
N LEU A 495 13.76 32.78 13.97
CA LEU A 495 13.66 33.84 14.96
C LEU A 495 14.00 33.33 16.37
N HIS A 496 14.62 34.18 17.15
CA HIS A 496 14.70 34.03 18.61
C HIS A 496 13.32 34.15 19.25
N GLN A 497 13.23 33.77 20.52
CA GLN A 497 12.02 33.90 21.32
C GLN A 497 11.47 35.35 21.43
N ASP A 498 12.36 36.33 21.40
CA ASP A 498 12.00 37.76 21.45
C ASP A 498 11.60 38.34 20.08
N GLY A 499 11.55 37.48 19.03
CA GLY A 499 11.22 37.84 17.66
C GLY A 499 12.40 38.41 16.83
N THR A 500 13.59 38.55 17.41
CA THR A 500 14.78 38.98 16.68
C THR A 500 15.26 37.87 15.72
N LEU A 501 15.84 38.28 14.59
CA LEU A 501 16.32 37.37 13.55
C LEU A 501 17.60 36.66 14.00
N ALA A 502 17.58 35.33 14.04
CA ALA A 502 18.73 34.47 14.36
C ALA A 502 19.47 34.03 13.10
N GLU A 503 18.70 33.63 12.08
CA GLU A 503 19.24 33.17 10.81
C GLU A 503 18.22 33.38 9.68
N GLN A 504 18.71 33.68 8.48
CA GLN A 504 17.89 33.73 7.26
C GLN A 504 18.41 32.74 6.23
N ILE A 505 17.49 31.93 5.68
CA ILE A 505 17.77 31.05 4.55
C ILE A 505 17.09 31.65 3.32
N THR A 506 17.88 32.03 2.31
CA THR A 506 17.39 32.43 1.01
C THR A 506 17.72 31.37 -0.03
N PHE A 507 17.00 31.36 -1.15
CA PHE A 507 17.15 30.33 -2.18
C PHE A 507 17.47 31.02 -3.54
N LEU A 508 18.55 30.58 -4.16
CA LEU A 508 18.78 30.88 -5.57
C LEU A 508 17.91 29.94 -6.41
N PRO A 509 17.35 30.45 -7.53
CA PRO A 509 16.49 29.62 -8.36
C PRO A 509 17.18 28.32 -8.80
N GLY A 510 16.47 27.20 -8.68
CA GLY A 510 16.88 25.96 -9.30
C GLY A 510 16.68 25.96 -10.81
N THR A 511 17.09 24.89 -11.44
CA THR A 511 16.85 24.66 -12.87
C THR A 511 15.59 23.83 -13.08
N VAL A 512 15.14 23.71 -14.33
CA VAL A 512 14.08 22.77 -14.69
C VAL A 512 14.57 21.35 -14.41
N GLN A 513 13.80 20.64 -13.60
CA GLN A 513 14.09 19.26 -13.24
C GLN A 513 13.64 18.33 -14.36
N ASN A 514 14.51 17.42 -14.76
CA ASN A 514 14.21 16.43 -15.79
C ASN A 514 15.11 15.19 -15.61
N ALA A 515 14.51 14.12 -15.12
CA ALA A 515 15.21 12.86 -14.95
C ALA A 515 14.46 11.72 -15.63
N SER A 516 15.18 10.77 -16.16
CA SER A 516 14.65 9.50 -16.65
C SER A 516 15.58 8.36 -16.29
N ASP A 517 15.00 7.21 -16.07
CA ASP A 517 15.71 5.98 -15.78
C ASP A 517 15.01 4.80 -16.43
N SER A 518 15.77 3.79 -16.85
CA SER A 518 15.25 2.53 -17.35
C SER A 518 15.90 1.39 -16.60
N ALA A 519 15.10 0.43 -16.20
CA ALA A 519 15.54 -0.77 -15.52
C ALA A 519 15.07 -2.01 -16.29
N VAL A 520 15.90 -3.02 -16.29
CA VAL A 520 15.57 -4.37 -16.77
C VAL A 520 15.97 -5.36 -15.70
N ALA A 521 15.08 -6.27 -15.37
CA ALA A 521 15.39 -7.35 -14.45
C ALA A 521 14.93 -8.68 -15.01
N GLU A 522 15.81 -9.65 -14.94
CA GLU A 522 15.54 -11.05 -15.29
C GLU A 522 15.41 -11.84 -13.99
N PHE A 523 14.49 -12.77 -13.93
CA PHE A 523 14.33 -13.62 -12.75
C PHE A 523 14.04 -15.06 -13.09
N ILE A 524 14.48 -15.92 -12.19
CA ILE A 524 14.18 -17.34 -12.15
C ILE A 524 13.80 -17.73 -10.72
N GLN A 525 12.75 -18.52 -10.58
CA GLN A 525 12.24 -19.00 -9.30
C GLN A 525 11.83 -20.46 -9.44
N ASP A 526 12.21 -21.29 -8.49
CA ASP A 526 11.73 -22.66 -8.34
C ASP A 526 11.05 -22.80 -6.98
N HIS A 527 9.81 -23.22 -6.99
CA HIS A 527 9.12 -23.70 -5.79
C HIS A 527 9.17 -25.22 -5.80
N TRP A 528 10.00 -25.79 -4.93
CA TRP A 528 10.28 -27.21 -4.85
C TRP A 528 9.64 -27.83 -3.62
N VAL A 529 8.62 -28.62 -3.81
CA VAL A 529 7.99 -29.44 -2.77
C VAL A 529 8.64 -30.83 -2.81
N LEU A 530 9.48 -31.09 -1.82
CA LEU A 530 10.23 -32.33 -1.74
C LEU A 530 9.30 -33.47 -1.35
N ASP A 531 8.48 -33.27 -0.31
CA ASP A 531 7.51 -34.20 0.21
C ASP A 531 6.43 -33.46 1.01
N SER A 532 5.58 -34.14 1.76
CA SER A 532 4.54 -33.56 2.61
C SER A 532 5.06 -32.73 3.80
N HIS A 533 6.35 -32.77 4.08
CA HIS A 533 6.98 -32.08 5.21
C HIS A 533 7.84 -30.89 4.79
N TRP A 534 8.41 -30.89 3.58
CA TRP A 534 9.38 -29.92 3.13
C TRP A 534 8.98 -29.23 1.84
N ALA A 535 9.01 -27.91 1.88
CA ALA A 535 8.97 -27.07 0.68
C ALA A 535 10.11 -26.06 0.72
N VAL A 536 10.72 -25.79 -0.43
CA VAL A 536 11.87 -24.91 -0.59
C VAL A 536 11.62 -23.97 -1.76
N ASP A 537 11.80 -22.68 -1.55
CA ASP A 537 11.86 -21.66 -2.59
C ASP A 537 13.30 -21.27 -2.87
N LEU A 538 13.70 -21.34 -4.12
CA LEU A 538 15.02 -20.90 -4.58
C LEU A 538 14.83 -19.92 -5.74
N GLY A 539 15.36 -18.72 -5.59
CA GLY A 539 15.20 -17.71 -6.63
C GLY A 539 16.42 -16.81 -6.79
N ALA A 540 16.54 -16.26 -7.96
CA ALA A 540 17.53 -15.25 -8.28
C ALA A 540 16.92 -14.21 -9.22
N ARG A 541 17.22 -12.95 -8.96
CA ARG A 541 16.88 -11.81 -9.81
C ARG A 541 18.14 -11.03 -10.15
N LEU A 542 18.38 -10.78 -11.42
CA LEU A 542 19.44 -9.92 -11.90
C LEU A 542 18.82 -8.64 -12.45
N SER A 543 19.11 -7.51 -11.84
CA SER A 543 18.59 -6.21 -12.24
C SER A 543 19.70 -5.31 -12.78
N SER A 544 19.40 -4.50 -13.78
CA SER A 544 20.28 -3.48 -14.34
C SER A 544 19.51 -2.20 -14.54
N GLU A 545 20.08 -1.07 -14.11
CA GLU A 545 19.51 0.26 -14.28
C GLU A 545 20.44 1.14 -15.11
N THR A 546 19.88 2.12 -15.84
CA THR A 546 20.70 3.09 -16.60
C THR A 546 21.36 4.13 -15.69
N LYS A 547 20.77 4.36 -14.49
CA LYS A 547 21.28 5.27 -13.46
C LYS A 547 21.22 4.58 -12.09
N GLY A 548 22.09 3.63 -11.85
CA GLY A 548 22.09 2.81 -10.64
C GLY A 548 23.01 1.64 -10.84
N TRP A 549 22.68 0.51 -10.23
CA TRP A 549 23.45 -0.71 -10.40
C TRP A 549 23.43 -1.19 -11.87
N SER A 550 24.60 -1.33 -12.49
CA SER A 550 24.73 -1.95 -13.81
C SER A 550 24.44 -3.46 -13.79
N ALA A 551 24.63 -4.11 -12.65
CA ALA A 551 24.28 -5.51 -12.41
C ALA A 551 24.06 -5.75 -10.91
N ALA A 552 22.85 -5.99 -10.49
CA ALA A 552 22.45 -6.24 -9.11
C ALA A 552 21.86 -7.65 -8.98
N LEU A 553 22.65 -8.59 -8.49
CA LEU A 553 22.20 -9.97 -8.26
C LEU A 553 21.52 -10.08 -6.89
N ALA A 554 20.28 -10.48 -6.86
CA ALA A 554 19.44 -10.67 -5.69
C ALA A 554 19.08 -12.15 -5.50
N PRO A 555 19.93 -12.96 -4.85
CA PRO A 555 19.58 -14.33 -4.48
C PRO A 555 18.57 -14.34 -3.34
N ARG A 556 17.67 -15.32 -3.35
CA ARG A 556 16.64 -15.53 -2.34
C ARG A 556 16.42 -17.01 -2.09
N ALA A 557 16.20 -17.37 -0.84
CA ALA A 557 15.89 -18.73 -0.45
C ALA A 557 14.89 -18.72 0.71
N GLY A 558 13.92 -19.59 0.65
CA GLY A 558 12.96 -19.85 1.69
C GLY A 558 12.79 -21.34 1.91
N VAL A 559 12.45 -21.74 3.12
CA VAL A 559 12.15 -23.13 3.48
C VAL A 559 10.96 -23.17 4.42
N ALA A 560 10.05 -24.10 4.19
CA ALA A 560 8.99 -24.46 5.10
C ALA A 560 9.15 -25.92 5.49
N TYR A 561 9.03 -26.19 6.79
CA TYR A 561 9.11 -27.51 7.36
C TYR A 561 7.93 -27.77 8.29
N SER A 562 7.21 -28.85 8.07
CA SER A 562 6.11 -29.32 8.93
C SER A 562 6.54 -30.58 9.67
N PRO A 563 6.89 -30.50 10.96
CA PRO A 563 7.21 -31.68 11.75
C PRO A 563 5.93 -32.48 12.05
N GLY A 564 5.86 -33.71 11.55
CA GLY A 564 4.77 -34.65 11.79
C GLY A 564 3.64 -34.59 10.78
N ASP A 565 2.92 -35.70 10.65
CA ASP A 565 1.92 -35.95 9.61
C ASP A 565 0.61 -35.13 9.76
N GLU A 566 0.39 -34.53 10.95
CA GLU A 566 -0.83 -33.78 11.24
C GLU A 566 -0.82 -32.34 10.74
N GLY A 567 0.33 -31.81 10.25
CA GLY A 567 0.46 -30.44 9.73
C GLY A 567 0.17 -29.32 10.74
N LYS A 568 0.06 -29.61 12.04
CA LYS A 568 -0.29 -28.63 13.08
C LYS A 568 0.79 -27.60 13.34
N THR A 569 2.03 -27.88 12.96
CA THR A 569 3.17 -26.99 13.16
C THR A 569 3.87 -26.76 11.83
N VAL A 570 4.12 -25.52 11.49
CA VAL A 570 4.95 -25.16 10.35
C VAL A 570 6.07 -24.23 10.81
N ILE A 571 7.29 -24.57 10.48
CA ILE A 571 8.49 -23.74 10.71
C ILE A 571 8.91 -23.18 9.36
N ARG A 572 8.99 -21.86 9.25
CA ARG A 572 9.45 -21.16 8.05
C ARG A 572 10.73 -20.41 8.34
N ALA A 573 11.65 -20.45 7.43
CA ALA A 573 12.87 -19.63 7.50
C ALA A 573 13.26 -19.19 6.09
N GLY A 574 13.92 -18.06 6.00
CA GLY A 574 14.39 -17.60 4.71
C GLY A 574 15.38 -16.45 4.83
N ALA A 575 16.05 -16.19 3.72
CA ALA A 575 16.95 -15.06 3.55
C ALA A 575 16.90 -14.56 2.12
N GLY A 576 17.01 -13.25 1.93
CA GLY A 576 16.98 -12.65 0.60
C GLY A 576 17.67 -11.31 0.54
N MET A 577 18.17 -11.02 -0.65
CA MET A 577 18.72 -9.73 -1.02
C MET A 577 17.75 -8.99 -1.93
N PHE A 578 17.57 -7.69 -1.68
CA PHE A 578 16.63 -6.85 -2.40
C PHE A 578 17.29 -5.53 -2.78
N TYR A 579 16.91 -4.97 -3.92
CA TYR A 579 17.39 -3.68 -4.40
C TYR A 579 16.21 -2.79 -4.76
N SER A 580 16.23 -1.53 -4.29
CA SER A 580 15.27 -0.51 -4.72
C SER A 580 15.69 0.06 -6.06
N LEU A 581 14.74 0.59 -6.82
CA LEU A 581 15.05 1.45 -7.96
C LEU A 581 15.54 2.82 -7.48
N LEU A 582 16.30 3.52 -8.34
CA LEU A 582 16.72 4.88 -8.10
C LEU A 582 15.50 5.80 -7.98
N PRO A 583 15.28 6.52 -6.87
CA PRO A 583 14.29 7.59 -6.82
C PRO A 583 14.65 8.67 -7.83
N LEU A 584 13.74 9.03 -8.75
CA LEU A 584 14.06 10.01 -9.82
C LEU A 584 14.45 11.38 -9.28
N LEU A 585 13.95 11.76 -8.10
CA LEU A 585 14.38 12.98 -7.39
C LEU A 585 15.88 12.96 -7.03
N ALA A 586 16.45 11.81 -6.69
CA ALA A 586 17.88 11.67 -6.44
C ALA A 586 18.69 11.84 -7.71
N GLY A 587 18.14 11.39 -8.86
CA GLY A 587 18.78 11.49 -10.17
C GLY A 587 18.95 12.92 -10.69
N ASP A 588 18.23 13.89 -10.14
CA ASP A 588 18.26 15.30 -10.54
C ASP A 588 18.41 16.26 -9.34
N PHE A 589 19.09 15.79 -8.31
CA PHE A 589 19.25 16.54 -7.06
C PHE A 589 19.88 17.92 -7.23
N ALA A 590 20.84 18.05 -8.15
CA ALA A 590 21.53 19.32 -8.44
C ALA A 590 20.61 20.42 -8.99
N ALA A 591 19.46 20.06 -9.57
CA ALA A 591 18.51 21.02 -10.14
C ALA A 591 17.63 21.74 -9.08
N ASN A 592 17.68 21.31 -7.82
CA ASN A 592 16.94 21.95 -6.74
C ASN A 592 17.45 23.36 -6.42
N PRO A 593 16.62 24.25 -5.81
CA PRO A 593 17.06 25.57 -5.37
C PRO A 593 18.29 25.52 -4.43
N THR A 594 19.27 26.34 -4.70
CA THR A 594 20.49 26.45 -3.89
C THR A 594 20.24 27.28 -2.65
N GLN A 595 20.61 26.79 -1.48
CA GLN A 595 20.42 27.46 -0.20
C GLN A 595 21.56 28.43 0.11
N VAL A 596 21.21 29.65 0.57
CA VAL A 596 22.15 30.63 1.09
C VAL A 596 21.75 30.96 2.52
N ILE A 597 22.59 30.59 3.47
CA ILE A 597 22.35 30.73 4.91
C ILE A 597 23.12 31.94 5.42
N THR A 598 22.40 32.90 6.03
CA THR A 598 22.95 34.10 6.62
C THR A 598 22.66 34.14 8.10
N PRO A 599 23.64 33.94 9.00
CA PRO A 599 23.44 34.02 10.45
C PRO A 599 23.45 35.50 10.89
N PHE A 600 22.70 35.80 11.95
CA PHE A 600 22.61 37.14 12.55
C PHE A 600 23.08 37.12 13.98
N SER A 601 23.66 38.22 14.42
CA SER A 601 24.02 38.46 15.82
C SER A 601 22.79 38.77 16.65
N ALA A 602 22.88 38.71 17.98
CA ALA A 602 21.80 39.10 18.88
C ALA A 602 21.36 40.58 18.70
N ALA A 603 22.17 41.40 18.05
CA ALA A 603 21.81 42.77 17.72
C ALA A 603 21.11 42.92 16.34
N GLY A 604 20.77 41.79 15.69
CA GLY A 604 20.09 41.75 14.39
C GLY A 604 20.98 42.18 13.20
N LEU A 605 22.31 42.20 13.38
CA LEU A 605 23.27 42.49 12.30
C LEU A 605 23.81 41.17 11.73
N PRO A 606 24.07 41.08 10.40
CA PRO A 606 24.72 39.89 9.82
C PRO A 606 26.01 39.58 10.59
N GLY A 607 26.11 38.36 11.17
CA GLY A 607 27.22 38.01 12.08
C GLY A 607 28.50 37.59 11.35
N VAL A 608 28.35 36.88 10.25
CA VAL A 608 29.41 36.34 9.37
C VAL A 608 28.97 36.37 7.92
N LEU A 609 29.90 36.12 7.00
CA LEU A 609 29.54 36.01 5.58
C LEU A 609 28.53 34.87 5.34
N PRO A 610 27.55 35.10 4.44
CA PRO A 610 26.59 34.08 4.06
C PRO A 610 27.31 32.84 3.50
N VAL A 611 26.76 31.65 3.83
CA VAL A 611 27.25 30.38 3.30
C VAL A 611 26.31 29.89 2.23
N THR A 612 26.83 29.63 1.02
CA THR A 612 26.08 29.11 -0.10
C THR A 612 26.31 27.61 -0.21
N TYR A 613 25.23 26.79 -0.10
CA TYR A 613 25.26 25.35 -0.24
C TYR A 613 24.78 24.95 -1.64
N THR A 614 25.69 24.58 -2.53
CA THR A 614 25.37 24.07 -3.85
C THR A 614 24.94 22.62 -3.75
N ASN A 615 23.81 22.25 -4.38
CA ASN A 615 23.35 20.87 -4.41
C ASN A 615 24.25 20.00 -5.29
N ALA A 616 24.75 18.88 -4.77
CA ALA A 616 25.65 18.00 -5.51
C ALA A 616 25.44 16.54 -5.07
N TYR A 617 25.55 15.61 -6.02
CA TYR A 617 25.67 14.19 -5.72
C TYR A 617 27.15 13.84 -5.46
N VAL A 618 27.39 13.12 -4.37
CA VAL A 618 28.75 12.78 -3.91
C VAL A 618 28.78 11.29 -3.56
N GLY A 619 28.98 10.43 -4.52
CA GLY A 619 28.90 8.96 -4.43
C GLY A 619 29.82 8.31 -3.40
N GLY A 620 29.59 8.55 -2.09
CA GLY A 620 30.34 7.94 -1.00
C GLY A 620 31.79 8.42 -0.82
N LEU A 621 32.26 9.30 -1.67
CA LEU A 621 33.59 9.91 -1.55
C LEU A 621 33.53 11.20 -0.72
N ASN A 622 34.65 11.54 -0.07
CA ASN A 622 34.74 12.82 0.61
C ASN A 622 34.59 13.96 -0.41
N PRO A 623 33.58 14.86 -0.27
CA PRO A 623 33.34 15.96 -1.22
C PRO A 623 34.52 16.94 -1.33
N LEU A 624 35.45 16.89 -0.39
CA LEU A 624 36.62 17.75 -0.34
C LEU A 624 37.84 17.18 -1.08
N THR A 625 37.73 16.00 -1.71
CA THR A 625 38.83 15.45 -2.53
C THR A 625 38.84 16.06 -3.93
N PRO A 626 39.98 16.54 -4.39
CA PRO A 626 40.12 17.09 -5.75
C PRO A 626 40.07 15.96 -6.79
N GLY A 627 38.94 15.78 -7.47
CA GLY A 627 38.86 14.71 -8.48
C GLY A 627 37.55 14.67 -9.26
N GLY A 628 36.74 15.66 -9.11
CA GLY A 628 35.45 15.75 -9.77
C GLY A 628 34.37 14.92 -9.04
N LEU A 629 33.26 15.55 -8.75
CA LEU A 629 32.11 14.88 -8.14
C LEU A 629 31.42 14.06 -9.23
N PRO A 630 31.06 12.78 -8.95
CA PRO A 630 30.19 12.02 -9.86
C PRO A 630 28.89 12.81 -10.08
N SER A 631 28.47 12.93 -11.31
CA SER A 631 27.29 13.72 -11.67
C SER A 631 25.96 13.00 -11.42
N GLN A 632 26.00 11.69 -11.18
CA GLN A 632 24.81 10.83 -11.03
C GLN A 632 25.08 9.65 -10.08
N PRO A 633 24.03 9.16 -9.39
CA PRO A 633 24.10 7.92 -8.61
C PRO A 633 24.48 6.73 -9.49
N ASP A 634 25.33 5.86 -8.97
CA ASP A 634 25.79 4.61 -9.58
C ASP A 634 25.35 3.37 -8.80
N THR A 635 24.71 3.57 -7.66
CA THR A 635 24.21 2.51 -6.78
C THR A 635 22.88 2.93 -6.18
N THR A 636 22.05 1.94 -5.85
CA THR A 636 20.74 2.14 -5.22
C THR A 636 20.65 1.37 -3.90
N PRO A 637 19.68 1.67 -3.02
CA PRO A 637 19.55 0.97 -1.74
C PRO A 637 19.45 -0.53 -1.91
N ARG A 638 20.24 -1.24 -1.09
CA ARG A 638 20.29 -2.70 -1.02
C ARG A 638 19.90 -3.14 0.38
N ASN A 639 18.98 -4.08 0.46
CA ASN A 639 18.53 -4.68 1.71
C ASN A 639 18.92 -6.16 1.77
N LEU A 640 19.37 -6.60 2.94
CA LEU A 640 19.52 -8.00 3.32
C LEU A 640 18.56 -8.30 4.46
N THR A 641 17.62 -9.19 4.23
CA THR A 641 16.66 -9.60 5.25
C THR A 641 16.66 -11.10 5.41
N TRP A 642 16.56 -11.56 6.65
CA TRP A 642 16.28 -12.95 6.99
C TRP A 642 15.23 -13.03 8.08
N ASN A 643 14.52 -14.16 8.12
CA ASN A 643 13.50 -14.42 9.12
C ASN A 643 13.43 -15.89 9.51
N VAL A 644 12.89 -16.12 10.71
CA VAL A 644 12.42 -17.43 11.16
C VAL A 644 11.04 -17.26 11.78
N GLU A 645 10.12 -18.14 11.45
CA GLU A 645 8.76 -18.11 11.96
C GLU A 645 8.30 -19.52 12.32
N VAL A 646 7.59 -19.66 13.42
CA VAL A 646 6.91 -20.89 13.84
C VAL A 646 5.42 -20.57 13.92
N GLU A 647 4.61 -21.33 13.22
CA GLU A 647 3.16 -21.31 13.30
C GLU A 647 2.68 -22.65 13.86
N HIS A 648 1.83 -22.61 14.88
CA HIS A 648 1.32 -23.80 15.55
C HIS A 648 -0.19 -23.70 15.78
N GLU A 649 -0.91 -24.75 15.40
CA GLU A 649 -2.33 -24.90 15.74
C GLU A 649 -2.47 -25.39 17.18
N LEU A 650 -2.77 -24.47 18.11
CA LEU A 650 -3.00 -24.79 19.53
C LEU A 650 -4.24 -25.68 19.74
N ARG A 651 -5.26 -25.43 18.96
CA ARG A 651 -6.55 -26.11 18.92
C ARG A 651 -7.17 -25.84 17.55
N LYS A 652 -8.13 -26.66 17.11
CA LYS A 652 -8.87 -26.46 15.85
C LYS A 652 -9.28 -25.01 15.68
N SER A 653 -8.81 -24.35 14.61
CA SER A 653 -9.04 -22.94 14.29
C SER A 653 -8.40 -21.90 15.24
N TRP A 654 -7.43 -22.31 16.06
CA TRP A 654 -6.67 -21.43 16.94
C TRP A 654 -5.19 -21.54 16.61
N PHE A 655 -4.64 -20.50 16.02
CA PHE A 655 -3.25 -20.48 15.52
C PHE A 655 -2.41 -19.48 16.31
N LEU A 656 -1.27 -19.93 16.76
CA LEU A 656 -0.22 -19.08 17.32
C LEU A 656 0.94 -19.02 16.34
N ARG A 657 1.30 -17.83 15.93
CA ARG A 657 2.46 -17.55 15.07
C ARG A 657 3.46 -16.71 15.84
N VAL A 658 4.72 -17.14 15.87
CA VAL A 658 5.84 -16.41 16.47
C VAL A 658 6.94 -16.29 15.43
N GLY A 659 7.34 -15.08 15.10
CA GLY A 659 8.34 -14.82 14.07
C GLY A 659 9.38 -13.80 14.52
N TYR A 660 10.59 -13.98 14.04
CA TYR A 660 11.68 -13.02 14.19
C TYR A 660 12.19 -12.59 12.81
N ILE A 661 12.44 -11.29 12.65
CA ILE A 661 12.98 -10.69 11.43
C ILE A 661 14.18 -9.81 11.79
N ASP A 662 15.22 -9.90 10.98
CA ASP A 662 16.35 -8.96 10.97
C ASP A 662 16.54 -8.44 9.54
N SER A 663 16.51 -7.11 9.38
CA SER A 663 16.57 -6.45 8.08
C SER A 663 17.58 -5.31 8.13
N HIS A 664 18.56 -5.36 7.24
CA HIS A 664 19.64 -4.37 7.15
C HIS A 664 19.67 -3.77 5.74
N THR A 665 19.46 -2.45 5.65
CA THR A 665 19.52 -1.70 4.39
C THR A 665 20.79 -0.87 4.36
N THR A 666 21.50 -0.88 3.24
CA THR A 666 22.72 -0.11 2.96
C THR A 666 22.53 0.69 1.67
N TYR A 667 23.43 1.61 1.41
CA TYR A 667 23.39 2.52 0.25
C TYR A 667 22.11 3.41 0.22
N LEU A 668 21.52 3.73 1.38
CA LEU A 668 20.45 4.69 1.47
C LEU A 668 20.95 6.08 1.06
N PHE A 669 20.13 6.78 0.30
CA PHE A 669 20.41 8.17 -0.02
C PHE A 669 20.18 9.05 1.21
N THR A 670 21.22 9.82 1.56
CA THR A 670 21.21 10.77 2.65
C THR A 670 21.63 12.15 2.16
N VAL A 671 21.06 13.19 2.72
CA VAL A 671 21.44 14.58 2.42
C VAL A 671 22.22 15.14 3.59
N ASN A 672 23.40 15.68 3.33
CA ASN A 672 24.28 16.19 4.37
C ASN A 672 24.90 17.54 3.99
N PRO A 673 24.79 18.58 4.83
CA PRO A 673 25.46 19.84 4.61
C PRO A 673 26.97 19.71 4.93
N PHE A 674 27.83 20.07 4.00
CA PHE A 674 29.25 20.19 4.16
C PHE A 674 29.67 21.65 4.05
N THR A 675 30.07 22.24 5.17
CA THR A 675 30.59 23.58 5.21
C THR A 675 32.09 23.56 4.98
N ALA A 676 32.53 24.18 3.88
CA ALA A 676 33.92 24.27 3.53
C ALA A 676 34.63 25.37 4.33
N ALA A 677 35.96 25.30 4.41
CA ALA A 677 36.76 26.38 4.94
C ALA A 677 36.59 27.69 4.11
N ALA A 678 36.87 28.85 4.69
CA ALA A 678 36.69 30.14 4.06
C ALA A 678 37.35 30.19 2.66
N GLY A 679 36.57 30.53 1.64
CA GLY A 679 37.01 30.59 0.24
C GLY A 679 36.82 29.30 -0.56
N ALA A 680 36.39 28.19 0.06
CA ALA A 680 36.02 26.97 -0.63
C ALA A 680 34.50 26.83 -0.77
N GLN A 681 34.04 26.01 -1.70
CA GLN A 681 32.63 25.82 -1.97
C GLN A 681 32.00 24.86 -0.96
N SER A 682 30.89 25.28 -0.33
CA SER A 682 30.06 24.41 0.53
C SER A 682 29.02 23.66 -0.30
N PHE A 683 28.66 22.46 0.15
CA PHE A 683 27.74 21.59 -0.58
C PHE A 683 26.63 21.09 0.32
N LEU A 684 25.42 21.06 -0.22
CA LEU A 684 24.38 20.16 0.24
C LEU A 684 24.57 18.86 -0.57
N ALA A 685 25.17 17.86 0.07
CA ALA A 685 25.59 16.65 -0.61
C ALA A 685 24.52 15.57 -0.51
N LEU A 686 24.05 15.07 -1.65
CA LEU A 686 23.34 13.81 -1.72
C LEU A 686 24.35 12.67 -1.79
N MET A 687 24.30 11.78 -0.82
CA MET A 687 25.22 10.65 -0.67
C MET A 687 24.44 9.33 -0.63
N ASN A 688 25.00 8.25 -1.10
CA ASN A 688 24.45 6.91 -0.99
C ASN A 688 25.17 6.05 0.07
N THR A 689 25.56 6.66 1.18
CA THR A 689 26.29 6.01 2.29
C THR A 689 25.44 5.66 3.49
N GLY A 690 24.15 6.01 3.43
CA GLY A 690 23.23 5.79 4.54
C GLY A 690 22.91 4.30 4.75
N SER A 691 22.46 4.01 5.96
CA SER A 691 22.05 2.67 6.36
C SER A 691 20.87 2.70 7.33
N SER A 692 20.14 1.60 7.41
CA SER A 692 19.12 1.37 8.43
C SER A 692 19.12 -0.08 8.86
N HIS A 693 18.72 -0.33 10.11
CA HIS A 693 18.63 -1.66 10.69
C HIS A 693 17.31 -1.80 11.47
N TYR A 694 16.57 -2.80 11.12
CA TYR A 694 15.30 -3.17 11.75
C TYR A 694 15.35 -4.57 12.30
N ARG A 695 14.83 -4.75 13.52
CA ARG A 695 14.63 -6.04 14.17
C ARG A 695 13.24 -6.12 14.75
N GLU A 696 12.59 -7.26 14.60
CA GLU A 696 11.24 -7.50 15.09
C GLU A 696 11.11 -8.91 15.65
N LEU A 697 10.48 -9.00 16.80
CA LEU A 697 9.84 -10.21 17.30
C LEU A 697 8.35 -10.00 17.29
N GLU A 698 7.62 -10.80 16.54
CA GLU A 698 6.16 -10.78 16.45
C GLU A 698 5.58 -12.04 17.07
N SER A 699 4.48 -11.88 17.82
CA SER A 699 3.64 -12.99 18.28
C SER A 699 2.20 -12.66 17.94
N THR A 700 1.59 -13.48 17.09
CA THR A 700 0.21 -13.30 16.62
C THR A 700 -0.63 -14.51 16.99
N LEU A 701 -1.74 -14.26 17.66
CA LEU A 701 -2.77 -15.23 17.97
C LEU A 701 -4.01 -14.97 17.10
N HIS A 702 -4.33 -15.91 16.23
CA HIS A 702 -5.53 -15.88 15.40
C HIS A 702 -6.50 -16.93 15.88
N LEU A 703 -7.72 -16.53 16.23
CA LEU A 703 -8.77 -17.40 16.74
C LEU A 703 -10.01 -17.24 15.88
N THR A 704 -10.58 -18.35 15.42
CA THR A 704 -11.86 -18.39 14.73
C THR A 704 -12.89 -19.13 15.60
N PHE A 705 -14.08 -18.54 15.72
CA PHE A 705 -15.20 -19.06 16.51
C PHE A 705 -16.44 -19.19 15.63
N HIS A 706 -17.28 -20.16 15.87
CA HIS A 706 -18.58 -20.32 15.19
C HIS A 706 -18.50 -20.19 13.66
N GLY A 707 -17.37 -20.60 13.05
CA GLY A 707 -17.13 -20.59 11.61
C GLY A 707 -16.87 -19.23 10.96
N THR A 708 -17.34 -18.14 11.54
CA THR A 708 -17.27 -16.80 10.92
C THR A 708 -16.74 -15.70 11.83
N ASP A 709 -16.81 -15.88 13.12
CA ASP A 709 -16.32 -14.93 14.09
C ASP A 709 -14.82 -15.13 14.28
N GLU A 710 -14.08 -14.04 14.23
CA GLU A 710 -12.63 -14.10 14.31
C GLU A 710 -12.05 -12.98 15.15
N ILE A 711 -10.95 -13.23 15.79
CA ILE A 711 -10.11 -12.25 16.45
C ILE A 711 -8.65 -12.51 16.13
N ASN A 712 -7.94 -11.45 15.84
CA ASN A 712 -6.50 -11.45 15.62
C ASN A 712 -5.86 -10.53 16.68
N VAL A 713 -4.89 -11.04 17.41
CA VAL A 713 -4.15 -10.29 18.44
C VAL A 713 -2.67 -10.43 18.14
N SER A 714 -2.01 -9.33 17.81
CA SER A 714 -0.59 -9.31 17.49
C SER A 714 0.17 -8.43 18.47
N TYR A 715 1.21 -8.97 19.08
CA TYR A 715 2.20 -8.24 19.83
C TYR A 715 3.49 -8.15 19.05
N ILE A 716 4.00 -6.93 18.88
CA ILE A 716 5.23 -6.64 18.13
C ILE A 716 6.24 -5.97 19.06
N ARG A 717 7.42 -6.55 19.17
CA ARG A 717 8.59 -5.96 19.78
C ARG A 717 9.58 -5.61 18.70
N SER A 718 9.80 -4.32 18.43
CA SER A 718 10.69 -3.90 17.34
C SER A 718 11.71 -2.85 17.79
N ARG A 719 12.73 -2.67 16.96
CA ARG A 719 13.71 -1.60 17.09
C ARG A 719 14.18 -1.17 15.71
N THR A 720 14.14 0.14 15.47
CA THR A 720 14.52 0.75 14.20
C THR A 720 15.57 1.81 14.41
N ARG A 721 16.73 1.65 13.77
CA ARG A 721 17.82 2.63 13.77
C ARG A 721 18.30 2.87 12.35
N GLY A 722 18.80 4.06 12.08
CA GLY A 722 19.33 4.41 10.76
C GLY A 722 19.79 5.86 10.68
N ASP A 723 20.15 6.25 9.49
CA ASP A 723 20.50 7.61 9.16
C ASP A 723 19.26 8.50 9.12
N LEU A 724 19.27 9.62 9.87
CA LEU A 724 18.09 10.46 10.06
C LEU A 724 17.77 11.33 8.84
N ASN A 725 18.78 11.69 8.06
CA ASN A 725 18.62 12.52 6.87
C ASN A 725 18.46 11.69 5.60
N ASN A 726 17.68 10.60 5.67
CA ASN A 726 17.38 9.86 4.46
C ASN A 726 16.57 10.71 3.45
N LEU A 727 16.58 10.31 2.20
CA LEU A 727 15.97 11.07 1.10
C LEU A 727 14.50 11.40 1.33
N SER A 728 13.74 10.46 1.90
CA SER A 728 12.31 10.66 2.15
C SER A 728 12.03 11.67 3.28
N ALA A 729 12.94 11.78 4.25
CA ALA A 729 12.82 12.75 5.35
C ALA A 729 13.16 14.18 4.91
N VAL A 730 14.00 14.35 3.89
CA VAL A 730 14.56 15.65 3.51
C VAL A 730 14.00 16.18 2.21
N LEU A 731 13.70 15.33 1.26
CA LEU A 731 13.56 15.70 -0.15
C LEU A 731 12.19 15.63 -0.78
N ILE A 732 11.14 15.31 -0.08
CA ILE A 732 9.85 15.44 -0.75
C ILE A 732 9.22 16.78 -0.38
N PRO A 733 9.37 17.70 -1.29
CA PRO A 733 10.59 18.38 -1.73
C PRO A 733 11.01 19.42 -0.70
N PHE A 734 12.04 19.15 0.04
CA PHE A 734 12.49 20.00 1.16
C PHE A 734 11.32 20.41 2.07
N GLU A 735 10.57 19.42 2.56
CA GLU A 735 9.49 19.67 3.53
C GLU A 735 10.04 20.34 4.81
N GLN A 736 11.33 20.15 5.05
CA GLN A 736 12.04 20.77 6.16
C GLN A 736 12.87 21.99 5.65
N PRO A 737 12.64 23.17 6.19
CA PRO A 737 13.38 24.36 5.79
C PRO A 737 14.84 24.30 6.21
N VAL A 738 15.17 23.56 7.25
CA VAL A 738 16.54 23.42 7.79
C VAL A 738 17.01 21.98 7.65
N ILE A 739 18.15 21.80 6.97
CA ILE A 739 18.79 20.50 6.79
C ILE A 739 19.98 20.42 7.76
N ARG A 740 19.84 19.54 8.77
CA ARG A 740 20.85 19.31 9.80
C ARG A 740 21.96 18.37 9.29
N PRO A 741 23.13 18.34 9.92
CA PRO A 741 24.10 17.26 9.71
C PRO A 741 23.45 15.89 9.98
N ASN A 742 23.72 14.92 9.10
CA ASN A 742 23.19 13.58 9.24
C ASN A 742 23.75 12.89 10.49
N VAL A 743 22.89 12.17 11.19
CA VAL A 743 23.25 11.38 12.39
C VAL A 743 22.61 10.00 12.29
N TYR A 744 23.38 8.97 12.63
CA TYR A 744 22.84 7.63 12.81
C TYR A 744 22.21 7.48 14.20
N GLY A 745 20.91 7.23 14.26
CA GLY A 745 20.17 7.23 15.52
C GLY A 745 18.90 6.37 15.48
N ILE A 746 18.00 6.63 16.44
CA ILE A 746 16.65 6.06 16.46
C ILE A 746 15.86 6.76 15.36
N LEU A 747 15.16 5.99 14.50
CA LEU A 747 14.35 6.58 13.43
C LEU A 747 13.01 7.10 13.98
N PRO A 748 12.40 8.12 13.35
CA PRO A 748 11.21 8.80 13.89
C PRO A 748 9.95 7.91 13.97
N TYR A 749 9.96 6.76 13.34
CA TYR A 749 8.90 5.76 13.36
C TYR A 749 9.23 4.53 14.21
N ASP A 750 10.25 4.59 15.04
CA ASP A 750 10.60 3.49 15.96
C ASP A 750 9.53 3.33 17.05
N VAL A 751 8.86 2.20 17.03
CA VAL A 751 7.80 1.83 17.98
C VAL A 751 8.20 0.52 18.67
N PRO A 752 8.89 0.58 19.82
CA PRO A 752 9.46 -0.61 20.48
C PRO A 752 8.44 -1.66 20.90
N ASN A 753 7.25 -1.27 21.30
CA ASN A 753 6.19 -2.20 21.68
C ASN A 753 4.88 -1.77 21.04
N ARG A 754 4.20 -2.70 20.40
CA ARG A 754 2.87 -2.48 19.83
C ARG A 754 1.99 -3.71 20.04
N VAL A 755 0.75 -3.48 20.40
CA VAL A 755 -0.32 -4.46 20.37
C VAL A 755 -1.36 -3.96 19.38
N VAL A 756 -1.59 -4.71 18.33
CA VAL A 756 -2.68 -4.47 17.38
C VAL A 756 -3.64 -5.65 17.42
N THR A 757 -4.92 -5.34 17.60
CA THR A 757 -5.98 -6.35 17.70
C THR A 757 -7.13 -5.93 16.82
N TRP A 758 -7.67 -6.87 16.07
CA TRP A 758 -8.92 -6.66 15.34
C TRP A 758 -9.78 -7.92 15.40
N GLY A 759 -11.08 -7.75 15.21
CA GLY A 759 -12.00 -8.88 15.20
C GLY A 759 -13.28 -8.58 14.43
N ILE A 760 -14.01 -9.65 14.10
CA ILE A 760 -15.31 -9.61 13.46
C ILE A 760 -16.21 -10.56 14.24
N PHE A 761 -17.31 -10.06 14.77
CA PHE A 761 -18.21 -10.81 15.63
C PHE A 761 -19.65 -10.72 15.15
N SER A 762 -20.34 -11.84 15.18
CA SER A 762 -21.78 -11.95 14.94
C SER A 762 -22.53 -11.84 16.26
N LEU A 763 -23.29 -10.76 16.43
CA LEU A 763 -24.10 -10.54 17.61
C LEU A 763 -25.56 -11.01 17.36
N PRO A 764 -26.35 -11.26 18.43
CA PRO A 764 -27.76 -11.63 18.30
C PRO A 764 -28.52 -10.65 17.39
N LYS A 765 -29.57 -11.15 16.73
CA LYS A 765 -30.43 -10.42 15.78
C LYS A 765 -29.69 -10.00 14.49
N GLY A 766 -28.60 -10.65 14.09
CA GLY A 766 -27.87 -10.41 12.84
C GLY A 766 -27.06 -9.10 12.83
N LEU A 767 -26.72 -8.56 14.00
CA LEU A 767 -25.75 -7.46 14.11
C LEU A 767 -24.35 -8.00 13.91
N LYS A 768 -23.51 -7.24 13.20
CA LYS A 768 -22.06 -7.45 13.09
C LYS A 768 -21.34 -6.37 13.88
N PHE A 769 -20.33 -6.77 14.64
CA PHE A 769 -19.49 -5.90 15.45
C PHE A 769 -18.03 -6.14 15.10
N SER A 770 -17.33 -5.07 14.75
CA SER A 770 -15.92 -5.17 14.33
C SER A 770 -15.09 -4.11 15.04
N PRO A 771 -14.32 -4.48 16.08
CA PRO A 771 -13.37 -3.59 16.74
C PRO A 771 -11.99 -3.67 16.10
N ILE A 772 -11.25 -2.56 16.16
CA ILE A 772 -9.79 -2.49 16.00
C ILE A 772 -9.24 -1.75 17.22
N ALA A 773 -8.24 -2.32 17.87
CA ALA A 773 -7.48 -1.65 18.91
C ALA A 773 -6.00 -1.58 18.53
N ASP A 774 -5.39 -0.41 18.65
CA ASP A 774 -3.96 -0.18 18.45
C ASP A 774 -3.40 0.52 19.69
N LEU A 775 -2.47 -0.14 20.36
CA LEU A 775 -1.78 0.36 21.53
C LEU A 775 -0.27 0.26 21.27
N HIS A 776 0.43 1.38 21.37
CA HIS A 776 1.87 1.33 21.16
C HIS A 776 2.65 2.40 21.96
N THR A 777 3.94 2.15 22.11
CA THR A 777 4.89 3.13 22.65
C THR A 777 4.86 4.40 21.81
N GLY A 778 4.90 5.56 22.45
CA GLY A 778 4.93 6.85 21.76
C GLY A 778 6.09 6.97 20.76
N TYR A 779 5.86 7.70 19.68
CA TYR A 779 6.89 8.00 18.68
C TYR A 779 8.05 8.77 19.30
N PRO A 780 9.28 8.57 18.81
CA PRO A 780 10.40 9.36 19.26
C PRO A 780 10.38 10.77 18.67
N TYR A 781 10.96 11.73 19.39
CA TYR A 781 11.22 13.07 18.89
C TYR A 781 12.57 13.58 19.40
N SER A 782 13.09 14.63 18.74
CA SER A 782 14.35 15.28 19.10
C SER A 782 14.11 16.61 19.75
N SER A 783 14.83 16.94 20.81
CA SER A 783 14.96 18.31 21.31
C SER A 783 15.90 19.10 20.38
N ILE A 784 15.56 20.36 20.13
CA ILE A 784 16.30 21.25 19.23
C ILE A 784 16.52 22.62 19.86
N ASP A 785 17.53 23.36 19.40
CA ASP A 785 17.74 24.76 19.74
C ASP A 785 17.04 25.73 18.78
N THR A 786 17.23 27.04 19.00
CA THR A 786 16.67 28.09 18.14
C THR A 786 17.09 27.92 16.66
N LEU A 787 18.33 27.55 16.39
CA LEU A 787 18.84 27.32 15.05
C LEU A 787 18.47 25.94 14.48
N GLN A 788 17.57 25.25 15.18
CA GLN A 788 17.07 23.94 14.80
C GLN A 788 18.12 22.81 14.90
N ASN A 789 19.26 23.01 15.59
CA ASN A 789 20.23 21.95 15.84
C ASN A 789 19.75 20.99 16.92
N TYR A 790 20.17 19.75 16.84
CA TYR A 790 19.85 18.76 17.87
C TYR A 790 20.48 19.12 19.21
N VAL A 791 19.67 19.05 20.27
CA VAL A 791 20.12 19.17 21.66
C VAL A 791 19.99 17.81 22.33
N GLY A 792 21.11 17.23 22.69
CA GLY A 792 21.14 15.85 23.21
C GLY A 792 21.09 14.79 22.12
N THR A 793 20.56 13.62 22.45
CA THR A 793 20.47 12.49 21.53
C THR A 793 19.28 12.70 20.56
N PRO A 794 19.49 12.72 19.24
CA PRO A 794 18.39 12.79 18.31
C PRO A 794 17.41 11.63 18.50
N ASN A 795 16.10 11.96 18.50
CA ASN A 795 15.01 11.01 18.77
C ASN A 795 15.16 10.27 20.11
N GLY A 796 15.82 10.91 21.11
CA GLY A 796 16.02 10.37 22.44
C GLY A 796 14.76 10.44 23.33
N GLU A 797 13.88 11.39 23.04
CA GLU A 797 12.64 11.61 23.77
C GLU A 797 11.46 10.90 23.10
N ARG A 798 10.35 10.71 23.83
CA ARG A 798 9.16 10.05 23.28
C ARG A 798 7.87 10.76 23.67
N PHE A 799 6.93 10.76 22.73
CA PHE A 799 5.54 11.10 23.00
C PHE A 799 4.92 10.13 24.03
N ALA A 800 3.81 10.52 24.62
CA ALA A 800 2.98 9.62 25.40
C ALA A 800 2.56 8.39 24.57
N SER A 801 2.24 7.29 25.25
CA SER A 801 1.76 6.07 24.59
C SER A 801 0.52 6.36 23.76
N PHE A 802 0.47 5.79 22.57
CA PHE A 802 -0.66 5.89 21.66
C PHE A 802 -1.69 4.80 21.96
N PHE A 803 -2.97 5.15 21.91
CA PHE A 803 -4.06 4.19 22.00
C PHE A 803 -5.26 4.63 21.20
N THR A 804 -5.77 3.75 20.34
CA THR A 804 -7.08 3.89 19.71
C THR A 804 -7.90 2.62 19.87
N LEU A 805 -9.20 2.81 20.04
CA LEU A 805 -10.20 1.76 19.89
C LEU A 805 -11.21 2.26 18.86
N ASP A 806 -11.23 1.61 17.71
CA ASP A 806 -12.14 1.91 16.61
C ASP A 806 -13.19 0.81 16.54
N VAL A 807 -14.45 1.16 16.32
CA VAL A 807 -15.55 0.20 16.30
C VAL A 807 -16.47 0.45 15.12
N LYS A 808 -16.99 -0.62 14.52
CA LYS A 808 -18.05 -0.59 13.53
C LYS A 808 -19.13 -1.58 13.93
N VAL A 809 -20.38 -1.13 13.89
CA VAL A 809 -21.55 -1.97 14.13
C VAL A 809 -22.50 -1.78 12.98
N TYR A 810 -22.94 -2.86 12.36
CA TYR A 810 -23.91 -2.79 11.27
C TYR A 810 -24.83 -4.00 11.27
N ARG A 811 -25.98 -3.84 10.62
CA ARG A 811 -26.91 -4.92 10.31
C ARG A 811 -27.37 -4.83 8.88
N GLN A 812 -27.52 -5.97 8.24
CA GLN A 812 -28.06 -6.09 6.88
C GLN A 812 -29.54 -6.47 6.95
N PHE A 813 -30.36 -5.76 6.19
CA PHE A 813 -31.81 -5.99 6.10
C PHE A 813 -32.16 -6.30 4.65
N ARG A 814 -33.03 -7.27 4.44
CA ARG A 814 -33.61 -7.54 3.14
C ARG A 814 -34.73 -6.53 2.84
N ILE A 815 -34.75 -5.95 1.64
CA ILE A 815 -35.80 -5.05 1.20
C ILE A 815 -36.83 -5.85 0.41
N PRO A 816 -38.09 -6.01 0.92
CA PRO A 816 -39.09 -6.86 0.25
C PRO A 816 -39.75 -6.23 -0.97
N PHE A 817 -39.60 -4.90 -1.19
CA PHE A 817 -40.37 -4.14 -2.19
C PHE A 817 -39.74 -4.02 -3.59
N PHE A 818 -38.49 -4.40 -3.76
CA PHE A 818 -37.79 -4.36 -5.03
C PHE A 818 -37.44 -5.77 -5.50
N GLY A 819 -38.41 -6.66 -5.60
CA GLY A 819 -38.24 -7.99 -6.18
C GLY A 819 -38.65 -7.98 -7.65
N SER A 820 -37.83 -8.47 -8.56
CA SER A 820 -38.23 -8.67 -9.95
C SER A 820 -39.38 -9.66 -10.05
N GLU A 821 -40.40 -9.37 -10.84
CA GLU A 821 -41.54 -10.26 -11.14
C GLU A 821 -41.16 -11.58 -11.83
N HIS A 822 -39.84 -11.83 -12.10
CA HIS A 822 -39.36 -13.05 -12.73
C HIS A 822 -38.38 -13.76 -11.76
N GLY A 823 -38.94 -14.53 -10.83
CA GLY A 823 -38.30 -15.28 -9.77
C GLY A 823 -36.97 -15.94 -10.10
N LYS A 824 -35.88 -15.28 -9.83
CA LYS A 824 -34.50 -15.75 -9.53
C LYS A 824 -33.56 -14.58 -9.22
N GLY A 825 -34.03 -13.42 -8.70
CA GLY A 825 -33.19 -12.30 -8.31
C GLY A 825 -32.61 -12.49 -6.92
N LYS A 826 -31.32 -12.18 -6.76
CA LYS A 826 -30.70 -11.90 -5.46
C LYS A 826 -31.55 -10.81 -4.79
N GLY A 827 -32.00 -11.00 -3.57
CA GLY A 827 -32.82 -9.97 -2.92
C GLY A 827 -31.99 -8.75 -2.58
N HIS A 828 -32.49 -7.57 -2.89
CA HIS A 828 -31.85 -6.31 -2.52
C HIS A 828 -31.73 -6.17 -1.01
N HIS A 829 -30.59 -5.70 -0.54
CA HIS A 829 -30.29 -5.54 0.88
C HIS A 829 -29.90 -4.10 1.19
N VAL A 830 -30.25 -3.65 2.39
CA VAL A 830 -29.75 -2.41 2.97
C VAL A 830 -28.87 -2.77 4.16
N ARG A 831 -27.68 -2.26 4.17
CA ARG A 831 -26.78 -2.31 5.33
C ARG A 831 -26.90 -0.98 6.07
N LEU A 832 -27.34 -1.06 7.32
CA LEU A 832 -27.42 0.09 8.23
C LEU A 832 -26.45 -0.10 9.38
N GLY A 833 -25.67 0.91 9.68
CA GLY A 833 -24.69 0.80 10.73
C GLY A 833 -24.11 2.14 11.17
N PHE A 834 -23.16 2.04 12.04
CA PHE A 834 -22.43 3.15 12.65
C PHE A 834 -20.98 2.75 12.86
N TYR A 835 -20.08 3.70 12.68
CA TYR A 835 -18.69 3.55 13.09
C TYR A 835 -18.23 4.71 13.97
N SER A 836 -17.29 4.41 14.86
CA SER A 836 -16.62 5.42 15.69
C SER A 836 -15.13 5.08 15.74
N LEU A 837 -14.30 6.03 15.35
CA LEU A 837 -12.85 5.94 15.44
C LEU A 837 -12.39 6.67 16.71
N ASN A 838 -11.46 6.07 17.43
CA ASN A 838 -11.03 6.53 18.74
C ASN A 838 -12.22 6.71 19.71
N VAL A 839 -13.05 5.67 19.85
CA VAL A 839 -14.30 5.71 20.63
C VAL A 839 -14.05 6.11 22.09
N THR A 840 -12.88 5.78 22.64
CA THR A 840 -12.44 6.16 23.99
C THR A 840 -12.08 7.64 24.10
N ASN A 841 -11.96 8.35 22.97
CA ASN A 841 -11.48 9.71 22.89
C ASN A 841 -10.14 9.94 23.62
N HIS A 842 -9.26 8.94 23.54
CA HIS A 842 -7.92 9.03 24.12
C HIS A 842 -7.12 10.14 23.41
N GLY A 843 -6.42 10.95 24.16
CA GLY A 843 -5.62 12.08 23.66
C GLY A 843 -4.29 11.62 23.06
N ASN A 844 -4.31 11.19 21.79
CA ASN A 844 -3.11 10.83 21.04
C ASN A 844 -2.43 12.09 20.52
N PHE A 845 -1.46 12.60 21.26
CA PHE A 845 -0.75 13.83 20.91
C PHE A 845 0.04 13.66 19.61
N ASN A 846 0.01 14.71 18.76
CA ASN A 846 0.67 14.73 17.46
C ASN A 846 1.69 15.88 17.29
N ALA A 847 1.85 16.74 18.30
CA ALA A 847 2.87 17.79 18.31
C ALA A 847 3.43 17.98 19.72
N VAL A 848 4.66 18.50 19.80
CA VAL A 848 5.35 18.81 21.06
C VAL A 848 6.21 20.05 20.86
N TYR A 849 6.24 20.95 21.83
CA TYR A 849 7.19 22.05 21.86
C TYR A 849 8.58 21.48 22.15
N ASN A 850 9.31 21.13 21.10
CA ASN A 850 10.58 20.45 21.19
C ASN A 850 11.80 21.39 21.14
N ASN A 851 11.59 22.69 20.98
CA ASN A 851 12.65 23.69 21.05
C ASN A 851 12.95 24.04 22.52
N VAL A 852 14.19 23.83 22.93
CA VAL A 852 14.59 24.04 24.34
C VAL A 852 14.50 25.49 24.80
N THR A 853 14.40 26.46 23.87
CA THR A 853 14.22 27.89 24.18
C THR A 853 12.74 28.30 24.26
N ALA A 854 11.83 27.41 23.90
CA ALA A 854 10.39 27.69 24.00
C ALA A 854 9.92 27.72 25.47
N PRO A 855 9.05 28.65 25.85
CA PRO A 855 8.48 28.70 27.21
C PRO A 855 7.75 27.43 27.59
N ASN A 856 7.16 26.77 26.58
CA ASN A 856 6.35 25.57 26.76
C ASN A 856 7.16 24.30 26.41
N PHE A 857 8.49 24.35 26.45
CA PHE A 857 9.33 23.18 26.11
C PHE A 857 8.85 21.91 26.83
N GLY A 858 8.76 20.81 26.05
CA GLY A 858 8.33 19.51 26.54
C GLY A 858 6.81 19.32 26.65
N GLN A 859 6.00 20.37 26.44
CA GLN A 859 4.53 20.24 26.49
C GLN A 859 4.02 19.61 25.19
N PHE A 860 3.19 18.60 25.34
CA PHE A 860 2.47 17.98 24.21
C PHE A 860 1.22 18.78 23.87
N VAL A 861 0.99 18.98 22.57
CA VAL A 861 -0.14 19.73 22.04
C VAL A 861 -0.72 19.04 20.82
N GLY A 862 -1.94 19.43 20.47
CA GLY A 862 -2.68 18.78 19.39
C GLY A 862 -2.95 17.30 19.70
N PHE A 863 -4.07 16.78 19.26
CA PHE A 863 -4.37 15.35 19.34
C PHE A 863 -5.49 14.97 18.37
N LEU A 864 -5.55 13.66 18.07
CA LEU A 864 -6.56 13.10 17.19
C LEU A 864 -7.90 13.05 17.91
N ASP A 865 -8.91 13.66 17.32
CA ASP A 865 -10.29 13.61 17.81
C ASP A 865 -10.98 12.30 17.51
N ARG A 866 -11.98 11.95 18.33
CA ARG A 866 -12.96 10.93 18.00
C ARG A 866 -13.72 11.35 16.74
N ARG A 867 -13.93 10.40 15.83
CA ARG A 867 -14.70 10.58 14.60
C ARG A 867 -15.80 9.54 14.52
N GLU A 868 -16.97 9.96 14.11
CA GLU A 868 -18.17 9.11 14.08
C GLU A 868 -18.86 9.27 12.73
N GLY A 869 -19.46 8.21 12.23
CA GLY A 869 -20.20 8.22 10.99
C GLY A 869 -21.22 7.10 10.88
N ALA A 870 -22.20 7.31 10.02
CA ALA A 870 -23.20 6.31 9.69
C ALA A 870 -22.74 5.48 8.47
N VAL A 871 -23.16 4.22 8.44
CA VAL A 871 -23.00 3.31 7.30
C VAL A 871 -24.39 3.05 6.72
N ILE A 872 -24.62 3.47 5.49
CA ILE A 872 -25.86 3.18 4.75
C ILE A 872 -25.48 2.77 3.34
N ASP A 873 -25.59 1.46 3.07
CA ASP A 873 -25.26 0.87 1.79
C ASP A 873 -26.46 0.12 1.24
N PHE A 874 -26.72 0.28 -0.06
CA PHE A 874 -27.66 -0.52 -0.82
C PHE A 874 -26.87 -1.53 -1.63
N VAL A 875 -27.17 -2.81 -1.43
CA VAL A 875 -26.44 -3.95 -2.02
C VAL A 875 -27.42 -4.86 -2.73
N ASP A 876 -27.14 -5.18 -3.98
CA ASP A 876 -27.90 -6.13 -4.78
C ASP A 876 -27.32 -7.55 -4.69
#